data_54b87100d09eaa8fbd863b57f8f5de34
#
_entry.id   54b87100d09eaa8fbd863b57f8f5de34
#
_cell.length_a   1.000
_cell.length_b   1.000
_cell.length_c   1.000
_cell.angle_alpha   90.00
_cell.angle_beta   90.00
_cell.angle_gamma   90.00
#
_symmetry.space_group_name_H-M   'P 1'
#
loop_
_entity.id
_entity.type
_entity.pdbx_description
1 polymer ?
#
loop_
_entity_poly.entity_id
_entity_poly.type
_entity_poly.pdbx_seq_one_letter_code
_entity_poly.pdbx_strand_id
1 'polypeptide(L)'
;MTTKFDIVKLKSQATMGNVEAMFILGCNYLYGVGVEVDLNKAHSFLHKASQKGFVPAHDFIELVFADKGESTELDPEFAKGYEMFRSICLDADKGIPEALFFKSMGKMSDDTNEFMFRRGVKEMSLACEQGYAPALYSLGLVYYNGNRISGRQEEGKQMILQSAEKEYVPAIKALMGFAPDKAYPIIKRLAQVENPDGDVLFMLSQYFINGVIVEEDTTEGLRLLKEAAQKDSVEAMYNLGVIYEYGQFGLEHNIETAVKYYEKGSAKEDADCMINLGCILEQSEEYPHDYARAFELYLKAAEQGNGRAYNNLGTCYKRAIGTAKDAKKAIECYEKAIEKGCQEGYWNLYLYYMDEVCTPRDFTKAVEWLKKGDQADVLQCTYQLTKHYMHGDGVESDARKYFECLYKASNQGYEEAYNELGNCYRYGVGTEQDGSSAFEWYQKAASVSIEGVWNLANCYIYAIGTEKDDKKAVELYKMAAEQGYAPAQYDLGICYRQGEGVDKDPLTAISWYLKAAEQGHGGAMNNLGIMYDNGIGVDVDYEKAFHYYKLSAETGNMEGQFCLGDMYFSGRGVEQNYEEAVKWFKEAAEQGEPDSMFHLAICYHDGFGVEVDQNLVVHYLYEAADRGFQRAIDVINDNKIPRPIKNIK
;
A
#
# COMPACT_ATOMS: atom_id res chain seq x y z
N MET A 1 -2.35 47.14 -31.40
CA MET A 1 -2.27 48.58 -31.05
C MET A 1 -3.30 48.87 -29.99
N THR A 2 -2.91 48.96 -28.71
CA THR A 2 -3.77 49.58 -27.71
C THR A 2 -3.86 51.06 -28.13
N THR A 3 -5.00 51.45 -28.67
CA THR A 3 -5.20 52.82 -29.11
C THR A 3 -5.21 53.76 -27.91
N LYS A 4 -4.90 55.04 -28.09
CA LYS A 4 -5.00 56.07 -27.05
C LYS A 4 -6.36 56.05 -26.31
N PHE A 5 -7.35 55.53 -26.95
CA PHE A 5 -8.72 55.36 -26.44
C PHE A 5 -8.84 54.24 -25.40
N ASP A 6 -8.09 53.11 -25.56
CA ASP A 6 -8.10 51.99 -24.62
C ASP A 6 -7.39 52.37 -23.29
N ILE A 7 -6.35 53.15 -23.33
CA ILE A 7 -5.65 53.65 -22.14
C ILE A 7 -6.50 54.58 -21.29
N VAL A 8 -7.30 55.46 -21.94
CA VAL A 8 -8.24 56.35 -21.23
C VAL A 8 -9.32 55.53 -20.51
N LYS A 9 -9.83 54.49 -21.16
CA LYS A 9 -10.78 53.57 -20.55
C LYS A 9 -10.18 52.78 -19.38
N LEU A 10 -8.99 52.25 -19.55
CA LEU A 10 -8.26 51.56 -18.48
C LEU A 10 -7.98 52.46 -17.27
N LYS A 11 -7.55 53.74 -17.51
CA LYS A 11 -7.38 54.71 -16.44
C LYS A 11 -8.66 55.00 -15.67
N SER A 12 -9.77 55.13 -16.37
CA SER A 12 -11.09 55.32 -15.76
C SER A 12 -11.50 54.11 -14.93
N GLN A 13 -11.34 52.91 -15.46
CA GLN A 13 -11.67 51.64 -14.74
C GLN A 13 -10.77 51.43 -13.51
N ALA A 14 -9.46 51.73 -13.63
CA ALA A 14 -8.54 51.63 -12.51
C ALA A 14 -8.86 52.65 -11.38
N THR A 15 -9.29 53.86 -11.73
CA THR A 15 -9.76 54.86 -10.76
C THR A 15 -11.07 54.45 -10.09
N MET A 16 -11.93 53.70 -10.74
CA MET A 16 -13.14 53.14 -10.17
C MET A 16 -12.89 51.88 -9.30
N GLY A 17 -11.65 51.48 -9.14
CA GLY A 17 -11.28 50.38 -8.26
C GLY A 17 -11.20 49.00 -8.93
N ASN A 18 -11.31 48.89 -10.24
CA ASN A 18 -11.14 47.65 -10.98
C ASN A 18 -9.69 47.18 -10.90
N VAL A 19 -9.47 46.04 -10.26
CA VAL A 19 -8.14 45.50 -9.96
C VAL A 19 -7.40 44.98 -11.21
N GLU A 20 -8.12 44.39 -12.18
CA GLU A 20 -7.56 43.98 -13.46
C GLU A 20 -7.06 45.20 -14.28
N ALA A 21 -7.88 46.28 -14.32
CA ALA A 21 -7.48 47.51 -14.99
C ALA A 21 -6.27 48.16 -14.32
N MET A 22 -6.14 48.08 -13.00
CA MET A 22 -4.95 48.49 -12.27
C MET A 22 -3.74 47.67 -12.67
N PHE A 23 -3.87 46.34 -12.70
CA PHE A 23 -2.80 45.45 -13.10
C PHE A 23 -2.35 45.71 -14.55
N ILE A 24 -3.28 45.72 -15.49
CA ILE A 24 -2.98 45.99 -16.90
C ILE A 24 -2.35 47.38 -17.08
N LEU A 25 -2.83 48.38 -16.38
CA LEU A 25 -2.28 49.71 -16.45
C LEU A 25 -0.86 49.79 -15.83
N GLY A 26 -0.62 49.06 -14.74
CA GLY A 26 0.69 48.88 -14.16
C GLY A 26 1.67 48.23 -15.14
N CYS A 27 1.28 47.19 -15.80
CA CYS A 27 2.05 46.56 -16.86
C CYS A 27 2.28 47.50 -18.05
N ASN A 28 1.26 48.27 -18.46
CA ASN A 28 1.42 49.25 -19.54
C ASN A 28 2.43 50.34 -19.22
N TYR A 29 2.47 50.86 -17.99
CA TYR A 29 3.48 51.82 -17.57
C TYR A 29 4.87 51.19 -17.40
N LEU A 30 4.95 49.96 -16.98
CA LEU A 30 6.22 49.23 -16.85
C LEU A 30 6.89 49.04 -18.22
N TYR A 31 6.10 48.82 -19.25
CA TYR A 31 6.57 48.37 -20.57
C TYR A 31 6.33 49.34 -21.72
N GLY A 32 5.80 50.52 -21.43
CA GLY A 32 5.58 51.55 -22.44
C GLY A 32 4.51 51.20 -23.46
N VAL A 33 3.49 50.39 -23.12
CA VAL A 33 2.41 49.99 -24.05
C VAL A 33 1.30 51.05 -24.06
N GLY A 34 1.30 51.89 -25.07
CA GLY A 34 0.34 52.99 -25.22
C GLY A 34 0.53 54.18 -24.25
N VAL A 35 1.52 54.10 -23.39
CA VAL A 35 2.00 55.15 -22.46
C VAL A 35 3.53 55.17 -22.47
N GLU A 36 4.14 56.25 -22.04
CA GLU A 36 5.59 56.27 -21.78
C GLU A 36 5.91 55.38 -20.57
N VAL A 37 7.10 54.74 -20.58
CA VAL A 37 7.61 53.94 -19.46
C VAL A 37 7.71 54.82 -18.22
N ASP A 38 7.08 54.38 -17.12
CA ASP A 38 7.09 55.07 -15.84
C ASP A 38 7.03 54.02 -14.73
N LEU A 39 8.20 53.62 -14.25
CA LEU A 39 8.36 52.55 -13.25
C LEU A 39 7.66 52.88 -11.92
N ASN A 40 7.59 54.14 -11.52
CA ASN A 40 6.91 54.54 -10.29
C ASN A 40 5.39 54.39 -10.42
N LYS A 41 4.80 54.75 -11.56
CA LYS A 41 3.37 54.48 -11.82
C LYS A 41 3.09 53.00 -11.99
N ALA A 42 3.98 52.27 -12.67
CA ALA A 42 3.88 50.83 -12.81
C ALA A 42 3.79 50.17 -11.43
N HIS A 43 4.78 50.40 -10.56
CA HIS A 43 4.80 49.87 -9.21
C HIS A 43 3.56 50.28 -8.39
N SER A 44 3.16 51.56 -8.44
CA SER A 44 2.00 52.07 -7.72
C SER A 44 0.68 51.34 -8.14
N PHE A 45 0.47 51.11 -9.44
CA PHE A 45 -0.73 50.44 -9.92
C PHE A 45 -0.72 48.92 -9.62
N LEU A 46 0.43 48.27 -9.78
CA LEU A 46 0.60 46.85 -9.45
C LEU A 46 0.40 46.59 -7.95
N HIS A 47 1.00 47.42 -7.12
CA HIS A 47 0.87 47.33 -5.66
C HIS A 47 -0.57 47.57 -5.18
N LYS A 48 -1.29 48.52 -5.78
CA LYS A 48 -2.72 48.75 -5.50
C LYS A 48 -3.59 47.57 -5.91
N ALA A 49 -3.28 46.89 -7.01
CA ALA A 49 -3.98 45.68 -7.42
C ALA A 49 -3.71 44.52 -6.44
N SER A 50 -2.46 44.33 -6.03
CA SER A 50 -2.05 43.35 -5.03
C SER A 50 -2.70 43.61 -3.67
N GLN A 51 -2.68 44.83 -3.15
CA GLN A 51 -3.32 45.17 -1.87
C GLN A 51 -4.82 44.95 -1.86
N LYS A 52 -5.47 44.93 -3.01
CA LYS A 52 -6.89 44.60 -3.19
C LYS A 52 -7.16 43.12 -3.41
N GLY A 53 -6.16 42.27 -3.19
CA GLY A 53 -6.28 40.83 -3.28
C GLY A 53 -6.21 40.24 -4.70
N PHE A 54 -5.66 40.99 -5.67
CA PHE A 54 -5.44 40.47 -7.02
C PHE A 54 -4.14 39.66 -7.04
N VAL A 55 -4.24 38.36 -6.88
CA VAL A 55 -3.10 37.43 -6.78
C VAL A 55 -2.07 37.57 -7.90
N PRO A 56 -2.46 37.68 -9.20
CA PRO A 56 -1.50 37.85 -10.27
C PRO A 56 -0.64 39.12 -10.13
N ALA A 57 -1.13 40.16 -9.46
CA ALA A 57 -0.34 41.37 -9.21
C ALA A 57 0.67 41.16 -8.06
N HIS A 58 0.33 40.33 -7.09
CA HIS A 58 1.24 39.97 -5.99
C HIS A 58 2.43 39.17 -6.55
N ASP A 59 2.13 38.06 -7.24
CA ASP A 59 3.14 37.18 -7.83
C ASP A 59 4.03 37.93 -8.84
N PHE A 60 3.41 38.82 -9.61
CA PHE A 60 4.12 39.64 -10.57
C PHE A 60 5.03 40.68 -9.91
N ILE A 61 4.65 41.26 -8.76
CA ILE A 61 5.51 42.18 -7.99
C ILE A 61 6.70 41.45 -7.40
N GLU A 62 6.48 40.28 -6.81
CA GLU A 62 7.55 39.41 -6.29
C GLU A 62 8.54 39.02 -7.38
N LEU A 63 8.04 38.69 -8.59
CA LEU A 63 8.86 38.27 -9.72
C LEU A 63 9.65 39.44 -10.35
N VAL A 64 9.05 40.63 -10.44
CA VAL A 64 9.60 41.80 -11.16
C VAL A 64 10.45 42.69 -10.28
N PHE A 65 10.09 42.80 -8.99
CA PHE A 65 10.75 43.67 -8.02
C PHE A 65 11.40 42.88 -6.86
N ALA A 66 11.66 41.58 -7.07
CA ALA A 66 12.18 40.69 -6.05
C ALA A 66 13.44 41.25 -5.39
N ASP A 67 13.34 41.41 -4.09
CA ASP A 67 14.39 41.35 -3.08
C ASP A 67 15.56 42.35 -3.11
N LYS A 68 15.39 43.52 -3.74
CA LYS A 68 16.29 44.64 -3.50
C LYS A 68 15.47 45.84 -3.09
N GLY A 69 15.33 46.05 -1.78
CA GLY A 69 14.61 47.18 -1.22
C GLY A 69 14.85 48.47 -2.04
N GLU A 70 13.77 49.07 -2.57
CA GLU A 70 13.68 50.35 -3.26
C GLU A 70 14.50 50.55 -4.56
N SER A 71 15.15 49.55 -5.16
CA SER A 71 15.82 49.73 -6.44
C SER A 71 14.86 49.47 -7.62
N THR A 72 14.73 50.43 -8.50
CA THR A 72 13.87 50.44 -9.70
C THR A 72 14.56 49.84 -10.93
N GLU A 73 15.59 49.02 -10.78
CA GLU A 73 16.30 48.37 -11.89
C GLU A 73 15.72 46.98 -12.16
N LEU A 74 15.25 46.76 -13.39
CA LEU A 74 14.76 45.49 -13.90
C LEU A 74 15.90 44.47 -14.08
N ASP A 75 15.67 43.23 -13.70
CA ASP A 75 16.55 42.11 -14.04
C ASP A 75 16.63 41.95 -15.57
N PRO A 76 17.83 41.90 -16.17
CA PRO A 76 18.00 41.77 -17.62
C PRO A 76 17.39 40.52 -18.24
N GLU A 77 17.35 39.38 -17.52
CA GLU A 77 16.71 38.13 -17.98
C GLU A 77 15.19 38.25 -18.00
N PHE A 78 14.63 38.93 -17.02
CA PHE A 78 13.20 39.21 -16.97
C PHE A 78 12.76 40.17 -18.11
N ALA A 79 13.57 41.21 -18.39
CA ALA A 79 13.30 42.12 -19.51
C ALA A 79 13.22 41.35 -20.86
N LYS A 80 14.11 40.38 -21.06
CA LYS A 80 14.13 39.51 -22.26
C LYS A 80 12.92 38.58 -22.34
N GLY A 81 12.55 37.93 -21.23
CA GLY A 81 11.35 37.07 -21.15
C GLY A 81 10.07 37.86 -21.39
N TYR A 82 10.02 39.13 -20.92
CA TYR A 82 8.85 39.97 -21.15
C TYR A 82 8.73 40.47 -22.58
N GLU A 83 9.82 40.87 -23.24
CA GLU A 83 9.76 41.22 -24.66
C GLU A 83 9.24 40.08 -25.52
N MET A 84 9.61 38.86 -25.16
CA MET A 84 9.09 37.63 -25.78
C MET A 84 7.58 37.46 -25.51
N PHE A 85 7.12 37.62 -24.26
CA PHE A 85 5.70 37.58 -23.92
C PHE A 85 4.89 38.70 -24.58
N ARG A 86 5.44 39.92 -24.66
CA ARG A 86 4.84 41.06 -25.40
C ARG A 86 4.69 40.76 -26.88
N SER A 87 5.71 40.17 -27.50
CA SER A 87 5.64 39.75 -28.90
C SER A 87 4.52 38.71 -29.10
N ILE A 88 4.44 37.70 -28.22
CA ILE A 88 3.37 36.68 -28.24
C ILE A 88 1.99 37.32 -28.10
N CYS A 89 1.79 38.28 -27.18
CA CYS A 89 0.52 38.99 -27.03
C CYS A 89 0.11 39.78 -28.26
N LEU A 90 1.06 40.48 -28.88
CA LEU A 90 0.80 41.25 -30.11
C LEU A 90 0.47 40.36 -31.32
N ASP A 91 1.11 39.21 -31.41
CA ASP A 91 0.89 38.25 -32.47
C ASP A 91 -0.41 37.48 -32.25
N ALA A 92 -0.79 37.21 -30.99
CA ALA A 92 -2.12 36.66 -30.66
C ALA A 92 -3.26 37.62 -31.04
N ASP A 93 -3.06 38.93 -30.84
CA ASP A 93 -4.04 39.96 -31.26
C ASP A 93 -4.16 40.09 -32.78
N LYS A 94 -3.17 39.61 -33.54
CA LYS A 94 -3.21 39.44 -35.00
C LYS A 94 -3.87 38.11 -35.43
N GLY A 95 -4.20 37.23 -34.47
CA GLY A 95 -4.80 35.95 -34.72
C GLY A 95 -3.80 34.85 -35.09
N ILE A 96 -2.51 35.01 -34.80
CA ILE A 96 -1.51 33.97 -35.08
C ILE A 96 -1.74 32.78 -34.12
N PRO A 97 -1.96 31.55 -34.64
CA PRO A 97 -2.41 30.41 -33.81
C PRO A 97 -1.43 30.00 -32.74
N GLU A 98 -0.13 30.07 -32.98
CA GLU A 98 0.90 29.83 -31.98
C GLU A 98 0.81 30.80 -30.81
N ALA A 99 0.68 32.07 -31.13
CA ALA A 99 0.60 33.12 -30.11
C ALA A 99 -0.74 33.05 -29.34
N LEU A 100 -1.83 32.74 -29.99
CA LEU A 100 -3.13 32.45 -29.36
C LEU A 100 -3.01 31.28 -28.38
N PHE A 101 -2.32 30.21 -28.77
CA PHE A 101 -2.07 29.05 -27.93
C PHE A 101 -1.32 29.43 -26.64
N PHE A 102 -0.15 30.06 -26.72
CA PHE A 102 0.63 30.44 -25.54
C PHE A 102 -0.13 31.41 -24.64
N LYS A 103 -0.80 32.41 -25.20
CA LYS A 103 -1.61 33.36 -24.44
C LYS A 103 -2.78 32.71 -23.71
N SER A 104 -3.40 31.72 -24.32
CA SER A 104 -4.52 30.97 -23.74
C SER A 104 -4.05 30.01 -22.65
N MET A 105 -2.89 29.35 -22.80
CA MET A 105 -2.30 28.49 -21.78
C MET A 105 -2.09 29.23 -20.47
N GLY A 106 -1.47 30.43 -20.51
CA GLY A 106 -1.28 31.25 -19.32
C GLY A 106 -2.59 31.66 -18.62
N LYS A 107 -3.70 31.77 -19.34
CA LYS A 107 -5.02 32.03 -18.74
C LYS A 107 -5.68 30.79 -18.17
N MET A 108 -5.40 29.63 -18.75
CA MET A 108 -5.99 28.35 -18.35
C MET A 108 -5.25 27.68 -17.18
N SER A 109 -4.03 28.12 -16.89
CA SER A 109 -3.21 27.59 -15.78
C SER A 109 -3.66 28.06 -14.39
N ASP A 110 -4.46 29.14 -14.29
CA ASP A 110 -5.01 29.60 -13.02
C ASP A 110 -6.24 28.77 -12.63
N ASP A 111 -6.03 27.82 -11.74
CA ASP A 111 -7.08 26.91 -11.26
C ASP A 111 -8.14 27.59 -10.39
N THR A 112 -7.89 28.80 -9.90
CA THR A 112 -8.78 29.53 -9.00
C THR A 112 -9.72 30.49 -9.73
N ASN A 113 -9.41 30.85 -10.98
CA ASN A 113 -10.12 31.88 -11.74
C ASN A 113 -10.90 31.33 -12.93
N GLU A 114 -12.17 30.96 -12.70
CA GLU A 114 -13.06 30.41 -13.71
C GLU A 114 -13.29 31.35 -14.91
N PHE A 115 -13.31 32.68 -14.68
CA PHE A 115 -13.49 33.65 -15.77
C PHE A 115 -12.28 33.66 -16.71
N MET A 116 -11.07 33.67 -16.16
CA MET A 116 -9.84 33.63 -16.96
C MET A 116 -9.72 32.32 -17.71
N PHE A 117 -10.06 31.19 -17.05
CA PHE A 117 -10.09 29.88 -17.69
C PHE A 117 -11.01 29.86 -18.92
N ARG A 118 -12.28 30.27 -18.78
CA ARG A 118 -13.23 30.31 -19.90
C ARG A 118 -12.79 31.22 -21.04
N ARG A 119 -12.14 32.34 -20.71
CA ARG A 119 -11.55 33.23 -21.70
C ARG A 119 -10.37 32.57 -22.42
N GLY A 120 -9.51 31.85 -21.70
CA GLY A 120 -8.43 31.04 -22.27
C GLY A 120 -8.96 29.97 -23.22
N VAL A 121 -9.99 29.23 -22.81
CA VAL A 121 -10.67 28.23 -23.66
C VAL A 121 -11.18 28.85 -24.98
N LYS A 122 -11.79 30.04 -24.91
CA LYS A 122 -12.26 30.74 -26.11
C LYS A 122 -11.12 31.17 -27.06
N GLU A 123 -10.02 31.66 -26.50
CA GLU A 123 -8.84 32.02 -27.31
C GLU A 123 -8.15 30.77 -27.88
N MET A 124 -8.09 29.67 -27.10
CA MET A 124 -7.57 28.38 -27.57
C MET A 124 -8.40 27.84 -28.73
N SER A 125 -9.75 27.98 -28.68
CA SER A 125 -10.64 27.55 -29.76
C SER A 125 -10.33 28.24 -31.06
N LEU A 126 -9.93 29.51 -31.05
CA LEU A 126 -9.54 30.23 -32.29
C LEU A 126 -8.26 29.66 -32.92
N ALA A 127 -7.31 29.18 -32.12
CA ALA A 127 -6.12 28.47 -32.60
C ALA A 127 -6.50 27.08 -33.16
N CYS A 128 -7.46 26.41 -32.52
CA CYS A 128 -7.99 25.11 -32.99
C CYS A 128 -8.72 25.26 -34.35
N GLU A 129 -9.50 26.33 -34.54
CA GLU A 129 -10.19 26.61 -35.82
C GLU A 129 -9.21 26.81 -36.99
N GLN A 130 -8.01 27.30 -36.70
CA GLN A 130 -6.91 27.40 -37.65
C GLN A 130 -6.10 26.10 -37.82
N GLY A 131 -6.51 25.04 -37.10
CA GLY A 131 -5.90 23.75 -37.20
C GLY A 131 -4.52 23.63 -36.53
N TYR A 132 -4.20 24.47 -35.55
CA TYR A 132 -2.93 24.39 -34.80
C TYR A 132 -2.93 23.14 -33.91
N ALA A 133 -2.05 22.19 -34.23
CA ALA A 133 -2.06 20.86 -33.58
C ALA A 133 -1.88 20.88 -32.06
N PRO A 134 -0.93 21.66 -31.47
CA PRO A 134 -0.81 21.76 -30.02
C PRO A 134 -2.05 22.29 -29.32
N ALA A 135 -2.78 23.25 -29.95
CA ALA A 135 -4.03 23.77 -29.41
C ALA A 135 -5.15 22.73 -29.43
N LEU A 136 -5.28 22.01 -30.55
CA LEU A 136 -6.24 20.90 -30.69
C LEU A 136 -5.99 19.84 -29.61
N TYR A 137 -4.76 19.47 -29.35
CA TYR A 137 -4.40 18.52 -28.32
C TYR A 137 -4.73 19.03 -26.91
N SER A 138 -4.28 20.24 -26.56
CA SER A 138 -4.45 20.79 -25.21
C SER A 138 -5.92 21.04 -24.88
N LEU A 139 -6.69 21.62 -25.78
CA LEU A 139 -8.13 21.82 -25.59
C LEU A 139 -8.87 20.49 -25.63
N GLY A 140 -8.44 19.56 -26.48
CA GLY A 140 -8.94 18.21 -26.54
C GLY A 140 -8.81 17.47 -25.22
N LEU A 141 -7.66 17.58 -24.52
CA LEU A 141 -7.45 17.02 -23.18
C LEU A 141 -8.38 17.65 -22.12
N VAL A 142 -8.57 18.97 -22.15
CA VAL A 142 -9.49 19.65 -21.23
C VAL A 142 -10.91 19.11 -21.38
N TYR A 143 -11.37 18.89 -22.60
CA TYR A 143 -12.71 18.34 -22.86
C TYR A 143 -12.78 16.85 -22.54
N TYR A 144 -11.75 16.07 -22.88
CA TYR A 144 -11.69 14.64 -22.62
C TYR A 144 -11.71 14.31 -21.12
N ASN A 145 -10.86 15.00 -20.33
CA ASN A 145 -10.79 14.80 -18.89
C ASN A 145 -12.03 15.31 -18.14
N GLY A 146 -12.73 16.30 -18.69
CA GLY A 146 -14.00 16.79 -18.15
C GLY A 146 -13.93 17.51 -16.80
N ASN A 147 -12.74 17.76 -16.25
CA ASN A 147 -12.53 18.25 -14.88
C ASN A 147 -13.15 19.64 -14.63
N ARG A 148 -13.12 20.53 -15.62
CA ARG A 148 -13.70 21.90 -15.55
C ARG A 148 -14.79 22.13 -16.60
N ILE A 149 -14.85 21.31 -17.63
CA ILE A 149 -15.87 21.35 -18.70
C ILE A 149 -16.36 19.93 -18.93
N SER A 150 -17.48 19.57 -18.33
CA SER A 150 -18.11 18.26 -18.49
C SER A 150 -18.97 18.14 -19.75
N GLY A 151 -19.20 16.90 -20.19
CA GLY A 151 -20.14 16.58 -21.29
C GLY A 151 -19.59 16.79 -22.69
N ARG A 152 -18.27 17.03 -22.87
CA ARG A 152 -17.64 17.21 -24.18
C ARG A 152 -16.52 16.17 -24.46
N GLN A 153 -16.55 15.01 -23.80
CA GLN A 153 -15.49 14.00 -23.91
C GLN A 153 -15.28 13.50 -25.33
N GLU A 154 -16.37 13.25 -26.06
CA GLU A 154 -16.28 12.78 -27.47
C GLU A 154 -15.70 13.86 -28.40
N GLU A 155 -16.02 15.11 -28.16
CA GLU A 155 -15.43 16.23 -28.89
C GLU A 155 -13.92 16.33 -28.56
N GLY A 156 -13.54 16.17 -27.30
CA GLY A 156 -12.14 16.11 -26.87
C GLY A 156 -11.36 15.01 -27.59
N LYS A 157 -11.92 13.80 -27.70
CA LYS A 157 -11.31 12.69 -28.46
C LYS A 157 -11.14 13.04 -29.96
N GLN A 158 -12.12 13.68 -30.57
CA GLN A 158 -12.01 14.09 -31.96
C GLN A 158 -10.93 15.16 -32.18
N MET A 159 -10.82 16.12 -31.28
CA MET A 159 -9.74 17.12 -31.32
C MET A 159 -8.35 16.51 -31.17
N ILE A 160 -8.18 15.54 -30.25
CA ILE A 160 -6.92 14.79 -30.09
C ILE A 160 -6.62 14.00 -31.38
N LEU A 161 -7.60 13.34 -31.98
CA LEU A 161 -7.44 12.65 -33.25
C LEU A 161 -6.98 13.60 -34.36
N GLN A 162 -7.65 14.75 -34.53
CA GLN A 162 -7.27 15.76 -35.53
C GLN A 162 -5.82 16.27 -35.29
N SER A 163 -5.41 16.44 -34.04
CA SER A 163 -4.04 16.81 -33.71
C SER A 163 -3.02 15.71 -34.05
N ALA A 164 -3.36 14.44 -33.79
CA ALA A 164 -2.56 13.29 -34.16
C ALA A 164 -2.43 13.10 -35.67
N GLU A 165 -3.50 13.35 -36.44
CA GLU A 165 -3.48 13.34 -37.92
C GLU A 165 -2.54 14.42 -38.50
N LYS A 166 -2.28 15.48 -37.71
CA LYS A 166 -1.28 16.52 -38.02
C LYS A 166 0.13 16.17 -37.49
N GLU A 167 0.31 14.91 -37.13
CA GLU A 167 1.61 14.36 -36.70
C GLU A 167 2.18 14.95 -35.41
N TYR A 168 1.30 15.53 -34.55
CA TYR A 168 1.72 16.04 -33.25
C TYR A 168 1.93 14.87 -32.27
N VAL A 169 3.19 14.58 -31.93
CA VAL A 169 3.61 13.39 -31.16
C VAL A 169 2.88 13.23 -29.83
N PRO A 170 2.68 14.28 -28.99
CA PRO A 170 1.91 14.13 -27.75
C PRO A 170 0.45 13.70 -27.97
N ALA A 171 -0.17 14.12 -29.07
CA ALA A 171 -1.54 13.71 -29.41
C ALA A 171 -1.58 12.27 -29.89
N ILE A 172 -0.59 11.81 -30.65
CA ILE A 172 -0.45 10.40 -31.08
C ILE A 172 -0.29 9.49 -29.85
N LYS A 173 0.55 9.89 -28.89
CA LYS A 173 0.76 9.16 -27.63
C LYS A 173 -0.54 9.06 -26.81
N ALA A 174 -1.30 10.15 -26.69
CA ALA A 174 -2.60 10.13 -26.02
C ALA A 174 -3.62 9.25 -26.76
N LEU A 175 -3.62 9.28 -28.10
CA LEU A 175 -4.51 8.48 -28.93
C LEU A 175 -4.28 6.97 -28.75
N MET A 176 -3.05 6.52 -28.51
CA MET A 176 -2.74 5.12 -28.19
C MET A 176 -3.53 4.60 -26.98
N GLY A 177 -3.82 5.46 -26.00
CA GLY A 177 -4.52 5.08 -24.77
C GLY A 177 -6.01 4.78 -24.95
N PHE A 178 -6.70 5.46 -25.88
CA PHE A 178 -8.15 5.29 -26.03
C PHE A 178 -8.62 4.89 -27.45
N ALA A 179 -7.77 5.00 -28.47
CA ALA A 179 -8.06 4.58 -29.84
C ALA A 179 -6.79 4.05 -30.54
N PRO A 180 -6.20 2.94 -30.04
CA PRO A 180 -4.94 2.39 -30.55
C PRO A 180 -5.03 1.98 -32.03
N ASP A 181 -6.22 1.58 -32.50
CA ASP A 181 -6.51 1.25 -33.91
C ASP A 181 -6.35 2.46 -34.86
N LYS A 182 -6.61 3.66 -34.40
CA LYS A 182 -6.41 4.90 -35.13
C LYS A 182 -4.99 5.44 -35.02
N ALA A 183 -4.31 5.22 -33.88
CA ALA A 183 -2.94 5.65 -33.66
C ALA A 183 -1.94 4.81 -34.48
N TYR A 184 -2.12 3.50 -34.57
CA TYR A 184 -1.18 2.58 -35.22
C TYR A 184 -0.83 2.95 -36.67
N PRO A 185 -1.82 3.24 -37.59
CA PRO A 185 -1.46 3.59 -38.96
C PRO A 185 -0.69 4.91 -39.06
N ILE A 186 -0.92 5.87 -38.19
CA ILE A 186 -0.16 7.13 -38.13
C ILE A 186 1.29 6.85 -37.71
N ILE A 187 1.47 6.11 -36.60
CA ILE A 187 2.78 5.74 -36.07
C ILE A 187 3.57 4.92 -37.11
N LYS A 188 2.94 3.93 -37.72
CA LYS A 188 3.56 3.09 -38.75
C LYS A 188 4.06 3.91 -39.93
N ARG A 189 3.26 4.88 -40.40
CA ARG A 189 3.66 5.78 -41.49
C ARG A 189 4.88 6.63 -41.08
N LEU A 190 4.84 7.22 -39.88
CA LEU A 190 5.92 8.06 -39.36
C LEU A 190 7.21 7.27 -39.09
N ALA A 191 7.11 6.00 -38.74
CA ALA A 191 8.26 5.13 -38.55
C ALA A 191 8.93 4.67 -39.88
N GLN A 192 8.26 4.84 -41.02
CA GLN A 192 8.77 4.43 -42.34
C GLN A 192 9.56 5.53 -43.07
N VAL A 193 9.69 6.73 -42.51
CA VAL A 193 10.51 7.80 -43.11
C VAL A 193 12.01 7.46 -43.00
N GLU A 194 12.85 8.11 -43.80
CA GLU A 194 14.29 7.84 -43.87
C GLU A 194 15.00 8.01 -42.50
N ASN A 195 14.52 8.95 -41.66
CA ASN A 195 15.05 9.17 -40.31
C ASN A 195 13.88 9.39 -39.34
N PRO A 196 13.24 8.31 -38.82
CA PRO A 196 12.10 8.41 -37.93
C PRO A 196 12.54 8.97 -36.56
N ASP A 197 11.62 9.68 -35.93
CA ASP A 197 11.76 10.19 -34.58
C ASP A 197 11.85 9.03 -33.55
N GLY A 198 12.67 9.19 -32.52
CA GLY A 198 12.87 8.19 -31.48
C GLY A 198 11.58 7.84 -30.73
N ASP A 199 10.74 8.82 -30.43
CA ASP A 199 9.49 8.59 -29.70
C ASP A 199 8.45 7.88 -30.57
N VAL A 200 8.48 8.11 -31.89
CA VAL A 200 7.64 7.36 -32.84
C VAL A 200 8.06 5.88 -32.89
N LEU A 201 9.36 5.59 -32.89
CA LEU A 201 9.87 4.23 -32.84
C LEU A 201 9.56 3.55 -31.50
N PHE A 202 9.66 4.30 -30.40
CA PHE A 202 9.23 3.83 -29.09
C PHE A 202 7.76 3.46 -29.09
N MET A 203 6.88 4.33 -29.58
CA MET A 203 5.45 4.04 -29.68
C MET A 203 5.17 2.80 -30.53
N LEU A 204 5.86 2.65 -31.67
CA LEU A 204 5.70 1.47 -32.51
C LEU A 204 6.17 0.19 -31.81
N SER A 205 7.26 0.25 -31.04
CA SER A 205 7.78 -0.88 -30.27
C SER A 205 6.73 -1.42 -29.28
N GLN A 206 5.94 -0.54 -28.64
CA GLN A 206 4.91 -0.93 -27.69
C GLN A 206 3.78 -1.76 -28.35
N TYR A 207 3.44 -1.51 -29.60
CA TYR A 207 2.45 -2.33 -30.32
C TYR A 207 2.95 -3.76 -30.53
N PHE A 208 4.21 -3.95 -30.85
CA PHE A 208 4.80 -5.27 -31.03
C PHE A 208 5.06 -6.00 -29.72
N ILE A 209 5.51 -5.29 -28.67
CA ILE A 209 5.76 -5.89 -27.36
C ILE A 209 4.45 -6.35 -26.69
N ASN A 210 3.38 -5.55 -26.80
CA ASN A 210 2.14 -5.82 -26.10
C ASN A 210 1.10 -6.59 -26.95
N GLY A 211 1.38 -6.84 -28.24
CA GLY A 211 0.45 -7.51 -29.13
C GLY A 211 -0.87 -6.76 -29.37
N VAL A 212 -0.86 -5.42 -29.27
CA VAL A 212 -2.06 -4.59 -29.45
C VAL A 212 -2.18 -4.23 -30.92
N ILE A 213 -3.31 -4.56 -31.56
CA ILE A 213 -3.61 -4.32 -33.00
C ILE A 213 -2.75 -5.18 -33.98
N VAL A 214 -1.57 -5.56 -33.57
CA VAL A 214 -0.66 -6.46 -34.32
C VAL A 214 -0.39 -7.70 -33.48
N GLU A 215 0.00 -8.78 -34.13
CA GLU A 215 0.49 -9.97 -33.43
C GLU A 215 1.74 -9.62 -32.60
N GLU A 216 1.84 -10.18 -31.41
CA GLU A 216 2.98 -9.94 -30.53
C GLU A 216 4.27 -10.43 -31.19
N ASP A 217 5.23 -9.54 -31.30
CA ASP A 217 6.59 -9.82 -31.76
C ASP A 217 7.61 -9.08 -30.88
N THR A 218 7.94 -9.71 -29.77
CA THR A 218 8.89 -9.13 -28.81
C THR A 218 10.28 -8.89 -29.41
N THR A 219 10.69 -9.66 -30.41
CA THR A 219 11.99 -9.50 -31.08
C THR A 219 12.02 -8.19 -31.88
N GLU A 220 11.01 -7.96 -32.71
CA GLU A 220 10.89 -6.70 -33.46
C GLU A 220 10.64 -5.53 -32.53
N GLY A 221 9.80 -5.71 -31.51
CA GLY A 221 9.54 -4.69 -30.49
C GLY A 221 10.82 -4.24 -29.77
N LEU A 222 11.67 -5.18 -29.33
CA LEU A 222 12.96 -4.88 -28.71
C LEU A 222 13.96 -4.24 -29.68
N ARG A 223 13.95 -4.63 -30.96
CA ARG A 223 14.77 -4.01 -32.00
C ARG A 223 14.42 -2.52 -32.14
N LEU A 224 13.14 -2.23 -32.30
CA LEU A 224 12.63 -0.86 -32.40
C LEU A 224 12.90 -0.04 -31.13
N LEU A 225 12.74 -0.64 -29.95
CA LEU A 225 13.01 0.01 -28.68
C LEU A 225 14.48 0.40 -28.54
N LYS A 226 15.41 -0.46 -28.96
CA LYS A 226 16.85 -0.17 -28.98
C LYS A 226 17.17 0.95 -29.97
N GLU A 227 16.56 0.94 -31.15
CA GLU A 227 16.71 1.99 -32.14
C GLU A 227 16.16 3.34 -31.64
N ALA A 228 15.00 3.32 -30.96
CA ALA A 228 14.40 4.50 -30.33
C ALA A 228 15.37 5.14 -29.31
N ALA A 229 15.98 4.31 -28.44
CA ALA A 229 16.95 4.80 -27.46
C ALA A 229 18.25 5.34 -28.09
N GLN A 230 18.66 4.81 -29.25
CA GLN A 230 19.77 5.36 -30.03
C GLN A 230 19.44 6.71 -30.68
N LYS A 231 18.15 6.97 -30.87
CA LYS A 231 17.60 8.24 -31.38
C LYS A 231 17.08 9.16 -30.27
N ASP A 232 17.66 9.01 -29.10
CA ASP A 232 17.45 9.91 -27.95
C ASP A 232 16.03 9.87 -27.32
N SER A 233 15.20 8.84 -27.61
CA SER A 233 13.93 8.67 -26.88
C SER A 233 14.20 8.29 -25.42
N VAL A 234 13.76 9.15 -24.52
CA VAL A 234 13.95 9.00 -23.08
C VAL A 234 13.10 7.85 -22.52
N GLU A 235 11.86 7.74 -23.00
CA GLU A 235 10.98 6.64 -22.64
C GLU A 235 11.56 5.28 -23.05
N ALA A 236 12.23 5.22 -24.21
CA ALA A 236 12.91 4.00 -24.65
C ALA A 236 14.12 3.68 -23.76
N MET A 237 14.89 4.69 -23.34
CA MET A 237 15.99 4.49 -22.39
C MET A 237 15.50 3.98 -21.04
N TYR A 238 14.44 4.58 -20.49
CA TYR A 238 13.82 4.12 -19.26
C TYR A 238 13.36 2.67 -19.35
N ASN A 239 12.58 2.34 -20.40
CA ASN A 239 12.04 0.98 -20.58
C ASN A 239 13.15 -0.06 -20.77
N LEU A 240 14.21 0.24 -21.54
CA LEU A 240 15.36 -0.66 -21.68
C LEU A 240 16.09 -0.84 -20.36
N GLY A 241 16.22 0.22 -19.56
CA GLY A 241 16.75 0.14 -18.21
C GLY A 241 15.98 -0.88 -17.38
N VAL A 242 14.66 -0.77 -17.32
CA VAL A 242 13.76 -1.71 -16.61
C VAL A 242 13.89 -3.13 -17.17
N ILE A 243 13.86 -3.31 -18.50
CA ILE A 243 13.93 -4.63 -19.13
C ILE A 243 15.24 -5.35 -18.77
N TYR A 244 16.38 -4.65 -18.78
CA TYR A 244 17.67 -5.24 -18.39
C TYR A 244 17.82 -5.42 -16.88
N GLU A 245 17.23 -4.54 -16.07
CA GLU A 245 17.21 -4.66 -14.61
C GLU A 245 16.47 -5.93 -14.13
N TYR A 246 15.37 -6.29 -14.81
CA TYR A 246 14.55 -7.46 -14.39
C TYR A 246 14.69 -8.68 -15.31
N GLY A 247 15.46 -8.62 -16.37
CA GLY A 247 15.63 -9.75 -17.30
C GLY A 247 14.33 -10.12 -18.01
N GLN A 248 13.63 -9.14 -18.60
CA GLN A 248 12.32 -9.34 -19.25
C GLN A 248 12.45 -9.62 -20.75
N PHE A 249 11.37 -10.16 -21.33
CA PHE A 249 11.23 -10.42 -22.79
C PHE A 249 12.37 -11.25 -23.41
N GLY A 250 12.92 -12.22 -22.67
CA GLY A 250 13.98 -13.11 -23.14
C GLY A 250 15.39 -12.47 -23.14
N LEU A 251 15.53 -11.26 -22.62
CA LEU A 251 16.84 -10.67 -22.33
C LEU A 251 17.31 -11.13 -20.95
N GLU A 252 18.59 -11.44 -20.83
CA GLU A 252 19.18 -11.77 -19.53
C GLU A 252 19.24 -10.52 -18.63
N HIS A 253 19.06 -10.74 -17.34
CA HIS A 253 19.30 -9.73 -16.32
C HIS A 253 20.72 -9.17 -16.44
N ASN A 254 20.84 -7.84 -16.50
CA ASN A 254 22.13 -7.17 -16.64
C ASN A 254 22.08 -5.75 -16.06
N ILE A 255 22.47 -5.66 -14.79
CA ILE A 255 22.41 -4.41 -14.05
C ILE A 255 23.34 -3.31 -14.63
N GLU A 256 24.52 -3.69 -15.16
CA GLU A 256 25.42 -2.72 -15.78
C GLU A 256 24.82 -2.08 -17.04
N THR A 257 24.07 -2.87 -17.82
CA THR A 257 23.39 -2.37 -19.01
C THR A 257 22.19 -1.51 -18.61
N ALA A 258 21.43 -1.88 -17.59
CA ALA A 258 20.35 -1.07 -17.03
C ALA A 258 20.88 0.31 -16.59
N VAL A 259 21.95 0.33 -15.81
CA VAL A 259 22.61 1.58 -15.36
C VAL A 259 22.99 2.47 -16.54
N LYS A 260 23.58 1.93 -17.60
CA LYS A 260 23.95 2.71 -18.80
C LYS A 260 22.76 3.41 -19.45
N TYR A 261 21.60 2.73 -19.49
CA TYR A 261 20.38 3.33 -20.03
C TYR A 261 19.80 4.37 -19.09
N TYR A 262 19.74 4.11 -17.79
CA TYR A 262 19.30 5.11 -16.81
C TYR A 262 20.22 6.33 -16.74
N GLU A 263 21.54 6.17 -16.90
CA GLU A 263 22.48 7.30 -17.00
C GLU A 263 22.21 8.19 -18.21
N LYS A 264 21.89 7.59 -19.36
CA LYS A 264 21.53 8.35 -20.56
C LYS A 264 20.24 9.14 -20.37
N GLY A 265 19.19 8.51 -19.78
CA GLY A 265 17.94 9.19 -19.47
C GLY A 265 18.12 10.29 -18.42
N SER A 266 18.90 10.02 -17.36
CA SER A 266 19.24 11.03 -16.34
C SER A 266 19.99 12.23 -16.91
N ALA A 267 20.88 12.00 -17.89
CA ALA A 267 21.57 13.09 -18.60
C ALA A 267 20.62 13.95 -19.45
N LYS A 268 19.44 13.46 -19.76
CA LYS A 268 18.32 14.17 -20.40
C LYS A 268 17.33 14.77 -19.38
N GLU A 269 17.72 14.80 -18.11
CA GLU A 269 16.93 15.32 -16.98
C GLU A 269 15.62 14.53 -16.71
N ASP A 270 15.57 13.26 -17.08
CA ASP A 270 14.41 12.41 -16.78
C ASP A 270 14.39 11.98 -15.31
N ALA A 271 13.31 12.31 -14.61
CA ALA A 271 13.17 12.08 -13.18
C ALA A 271 13.06 10.56 -12.85
N ASP A 272 12.37 9.78 -13.67
CA ASP A 272 12.19 8.34 -13.42
C ASP A 272 13.49 7.57 -13.65
N CYS A 273 14.27 7.92 -14.65
CA CYS A 273 15.63 7.41 -14.83
C CYS A 273 16.55 7.77 -13.66
N MET A 274 16.48 9.02 -13.17
CA MET A 274 17.24 9.46 -11.99
C MET A 274 16.87 8.65 -10.75
N ILE A 275 15.60 8.40 -10.52
CA ILE A 275 15.11 7.64 -9.36
C ILE A 275 15.59 6.18 -9.45
N ASN A 276 15.39 5.51 -10.59
CA ASN A 276 15.79 4.10 -10.73
C ASN A 276 17.32 3.94 -10.64
N LEU A 277 18.08 4.84 -11.24
CA LEU A 277 19.54 4.86 -11.07
C LEU A 277 19.93 5.06 -9.60
N GLY A 278 19.26 6.00 -8.90
CA GLY A 278 19.46 6.22 -7.48
C GLY A 278 19.17 4.97 -6.65
N CYS A 279 18.08 4.24 -6.94
CA CYS A 279 17.73 2.99 -6.28
C CYS A 279 18.81 1.91 -6.47
N ILE A 280 19.34 1.77 -7.69
CA ILE A 280 20.43 0.81 -7.94
C ILE A 280 21.68 1.19 -7.16
N LEU A 281 22.08 2.47 -7.18
CA LEU A 281 23.26 2.95 -6.44
C LEU A 281 23.10 2.86 -4.92
N GLU A 282 21.86 2.81 -4.42
CA GLU A 282 21.56 2.69 -2.99
C GLU A 282 21.44 1.23 -2.53
N GLN A 283 20.78 0.36 -3.31
CA GLN A 283 20.24 -0.90 -2.79
C GLN A 283 20.76 -2.16 -3.50
N SER A 284 21.34 -2.04 -4.70
CA SER A 284 21.73 -3.21 -5.46
C SER A 284 22.98 -3.88 -4.87
N GLU A 285 22.90 -5.18 -4.61
CA GLU A 285 24.07 -5.99 -4.22
C GLU A 285 25.01 -6.28 -5.41
N GLU A 286 24.50 -6.15 -6.62
CA GLU A 286 25.22 -6.48 -7.87
C GLU A 286 25.97 -5.29 -8.48
N TYR A 287 25.73 -4.07 -7.97
CA TYR A 287 26.36 -2.85 -8.47
C TYR A 287 26.99 -2.05 -7.31
N PRO A 288 28.15 -1.42 -7.51
CA PRO A 288 28.79 -0.65 -6.45
C PRO A 288 27.90 0.45 -5.90
N HIS A 289 27.78 0.51 -4.57
CA HIS A 289 27.03 1.57 -3.92
C HIS A 289 27.69 2.93 -4.05
N ASP A 290 26.89 3.94 -4.40
CA ASP A 290 27.26 5.35 -4.38
C ASP A 290 26.11 6.15 -3.75
N TYR A 291 26.08 6.16 -2.43
CA TYR A 291 25.02 6.82 -1.67
C TYR A 291 24.96 8.32 -1.89
N ALA A 292 26.11 8.99 -2.10
CA ALA A 292 26.14 10.43 -2.33
C ALA A 292 25.49 10.76 -3.68
N ARG A 293 25.85 10.01 -4.72
CA ARG A 293 25.26 10.17 -6.06
C ARG A 293 23.78 9.82 -6.09
N ALA A 294 23.35 8.76 -5.36
CA ALA A 294 21.94 8.41 -5.22
C ALA A 294 21.13 9.56 -4.62
N PHE A 295 21.62 10.14 -3.53
CA PHE A 295 21.00 11.30 -2.91
C PHE A 295 20.87 12.51 -3.84
N GLU A 296 21.94 12.85 -4.59
CA GLU A 296 21.92 13.94 -5.58
C GLU A 296 20.90 13.70 -6.70
N LEU A 297 20.77 12.46 -7.19
CA LEU A 297 19.79 12.09 -8.20
C LEU A 297 18.35 12.24 -7.68
N TYR A 298 18.10 11.78 -6.46
CA TYR A 298 16.79 11.96 -5.84
C TYR A 298 16.48 13.45 -5.62
N LEU A 299 17.48 14.25 -5.24
CA LEU A 299 17.29 15.69 -5.06
C LEU A 299 16.87 16.38 -6.36
N LYS A 300 17.58 16.11 -7.47
CA LYS A 300 17.25 16.67 -8.78
C LYS A 300 15.86 16.24 -9.27
N ALA A 301 15.50 14.95 -9.09
CA ALA A 301 14.19 14.48 -9.45
C ALA A 301 13.07 15.10 -8.58
N ALA A 302 13.34 15.34 -7.29
CA ALA A 302 12.40 16.00 -6.38
C ALA A 302 12.21 17.49 -6.72
N GLU A 303 13.25 18.20 -7.16
CA GLU A 303 13.16 19.58 -7.66
C GLU A 303 12.23 19.70 -8.86
N GLN A 304 12.08 18.65 -9.66
CA GLN A 304 11.10 18.56 -10.74
C GLN A 304 9.67 18.24 -10.25
N GLY A 305 9.48 18.07 -8.93
CA GLY A 305 8.18 17.79 -8.31
C GLY A 305 7.78 16.30 -8.31
N ASN A 306 8.71 15.37 -8.53
CA ASN A 306 8.41 13.95 -8.51
C ASN A 306 8.19 13.44 -7.07
N GLY A 307 7.01 12.89 -6.78
CA GLY A 307 6.63 12.41 -5.44
C GLY A 307 7.45 11.22 -4.96
N ARG A 308 7.82 10.28 -5.84
CA ARG A 308 8.69 9.12 -5.51
C ARG A 308 10.08 9.58 -5.08
N ALA A 309 10.61 10.63 -5.74
CA ALA A 309 11.89 11.20 -5.38
C ALA A 309 11.86 11.83 -3.99
N TYR A 310 10.80 12.59 -3.64
CA TYR A 310 10.62 13.08 -2.27
C TYR A 310 10.54 11.96 -1.25
N ASN A 311 9.85 10.87 -1.56
CA ASN A 311 9.76 9.71 -0.68
C ASN A 311 11.14 9.07 -0.43
N ASN A 312 11.95 8.90 -1.46
CA ASN A 312 13.31 8.37 -1.34
C ASN A 312 14.24 9.34 -0.58
N LEU A 313 14.14 10.66 -0.79
CA LEU A 313 14.85 11.65 0.00
C LEU A 313 14.48 11.57 1.49
N GLY A 314 13.21 11.36 1.81
CA GLY A 314 12.76 11.14 3.19
C GLY A 314 13.49 9.97 3.83
N THR A 315 13.63 8.87 3.09
CA THR A 315 14.38 7.68 3.52
C THR A 315 15.87 7.97 3.67
N CYS A 316 16.47 8.74 2.76
CA CYS A 316 17.87 9.16 2.84
C CYS A 316 18.13 9.98 4.12
N TYR A 317 17.29 10.96 4.43
CA TYR A 317 17.42 11.75 5.66
C TYR A 317 17.15 10.91 6.92
N LYS A 318 16.21 9.97 6.88
CA LYS A 318 15.91 9.06 7.99
C LYS A 318 17.10 8.15 8.31
N ARG A 319 17.74 7.58 7.28
CA ARG A 319 18.77 6.54 7.42
C ARG A 319 20.21 7.04 7.27
N ALA A 320 20.41 8.33 7.00
CA ALA A 320 21.72 8.93 6.71
C ALA A 320 22.38 8.34 5.42
N ILE A 321 21.61 8.13 4.36
CA ILE A 321 22.09 7.61 3.08
C ILE A 321 22.51 8.79 2.21
N GLY A 322 23.80 8.91 1.91
CA GLY A 322 24.37 10.00 1.12
C GLY A 322 24.29 11.41 1.74
N THR A 323 23.70 11.52 2.93
CA THR A 323 23.53 12.79 3.64
C THR A 323 23.58 12.58 5.16
N ALA A 324 23.65 13.64 5.95
CA ALA A 324 23.50 13.55 7.39
C ALA A 324 22.04 13.23 7.77
N LYS A 325 21.87 12.49 8.88
CA LYS A 325 20.54 12.19 9.43
C LYS A 325 19.83 13.49 9.82
N ASP A 326 18.61 13.68 9.31
CA ASP A 326 17.77 14.84 9.63
C ASP A 326 16.30 14.41 9.72
N ALA A 327 15.84 14.26 10.95
CA ALA A 327 14.49 13.83 11.28
C ALA A 327 13.40 14.77 10.72
N LYS A 328 13.65 16.07 10.79
CA LYS A 328 12.69 17.08 10.33
C LYS A 328 12.54 17.06 8.82
N LYS A 329 13.67 17.04 8.11
CA LYS A 329 13.66 16.94 6.65
C LYS A 329 13.07 15.63 6.16
N ALA A 330 13.27 14.52 6.88
CA ALA A 330 12.64 13.24 6.52
C ALA A 330 11.11 13.35 6.52
N ILE A 331 10.53 13.93 7.58
CA ILE A 331 9.07 14.15 7.67
C ILE A 331 8.60 15.08 6.56
N GLU A 332 9.25 16.25 6.40
CA GLU A 332 8.90 17.23 5.35
C GLU A 332 8.94 16.62 3.94
N CYS A 333 9.90 15.74 3.68
CA CYS A 333 10.00 15.04 2.41
C CYS A 333 8.87 14.03 2.21
N TYR A 334 8.51 13.23 3.21
CA TYR A 334 7.38 12.31 3.12
C TYR A 334 6.04 13.05 2.95
N GLU A 335 5.84 14.18 3.65
CA GLU A 335 4.66 15.02 3.48
C GLU A 335 4.57 15.59 2.06
N LYS A 336 5.69 16.09 1.51
CA LYS A 336 5.75 16.53 0.11
C LYS A 336 5.52 15.41 -0.89
N ALA A 337 6.00 14.19 -0.59
CA ALA A 337 5.72 13.01 -1.40
C ALA A 337 4.21 12.78 -1.53
N ILE A 338 3.49 12.84 -0.41
CA ILE A 338 2.02 12.73 -0.38
C ILE A 338 1.35 13.85 -1.19
N GLU A 339 1.76 15.11 -1.01
CA GLU A 339 1.24 16.26 -1.77
C GLU A 339 1.44 16.09 -3.29
N LYS A 340 2.51 15.40 -3.68
CA LYS A 340 2.82 15.07 -5.08
C LYS A 340 2.25 13.74 -5.56
N GLY A 341 1.34 13.14 -4.78
CA GLY A 341 0.60 11.93 -5.15
C GLY A 341 1.31 10.59 -4.88
N CYS A 342 2.46 10.60 -4.19
CA CYS A 342 3.14 9.38 -3.77
C CYS A 342 2.51 8.84 -2.48
N GLN A 343 1.68 7.82 -2.60
CA GLN A 343 0.92 7.26 -1.48
C GLN A 343 1.80 6.52 -0.46
N GLU A 344 2.97 6.04 -0.85
CA GLU A 344 3.94 5.40 0.03
C GLU A 344 4.41 6.32 1.18
N GLY A 345 4.27 7.63 1.00
CA GLY A 345 4.56 8.63 2.03
C GLY A 345 3.74 8.42 3.32
N TYR A 346 2.47 7.99 3.22
CA TYR A 346 1.64 7.70 4.40
C TYR A 346 2.22 6.54 5.22
N TRP A 347 2.61 5.47 4.54
CA TRP A 347 3.22 4.31 5.16
C TRP A 347 4.58 4.63 5.79
N ASN A 348 5.41 5.40 5.10
CA ASN A 348 6.73 5.79 5.60
C ASN A 348 6.65 6.72 6.81
N LEU A 349 5.65 7.61 6.89
CA LEU A 349 5.38 8.41 8.09
C LEU A 349 4.90 7.55 9.25
N TYR A 350 4.02 6.59 9.01
CA TYR A 350 3.65 5.60 10.01
C TYR A 350 4.90 4.88 10.55
N LEU A 351 5.71 4.29 9.68
CA LEU A 351 6.95 3.60 10.07
C LEU A 351 7.94 4.52 10.78
N TYR A 352 7.97 5.80 10.42
CA TYR A 352 8.82 6.78 11.08
C TYR A 352 8.45 6.96 12.55
N TYR A 353 7.17 7.10 12.87
CA TYR A 353 6.68 7.27 14.24
C TYR A 353 6.67 5.96 15.06
N MET A 354 6.75 4.80 14.40
CA MET A 354 6.91 3.50 15.04
C MET A 354 8.38 3.13 15.32
N ASP A 355 9.34 3.84 14.73
CA ASP A 355 10.77 3.54 14.80
C ASP A 355 11.42 4.17 16.04
N GLU A 356 11.83 3.33 17.00
CA GLU A 356 12.49 3.75 18.25
C GLU A 356 13.89 4.36 18.05
N VAL A 357 14.50 4.14 16.89
CA VAL A 357 15.86 4.64 16.59
C VAL A 357 15.85 6.12 16.25
N CYS A 358 14.76 6.62 15.71
CA CYS A 358 14.64 8.01 15.24
C CYS A 358 14.03 8.94 16.30
N THR A 359 13.01 8.47 17.01
CA THR A 359 12.26 9.19 18.06
C THR A 359 11.70 8.18 19.05
N PRO A 360 11.33 8.57 20.30
CA PRO A 360 10.45 7.72 21.10
C PRO A 360 9.21 7.36 20.29
N ARG A 361 8.82 6.09 20.32
CA ARG A 361 7.65 5.58 19.60
C ARG A 361 6.40 6.41 19.92
N ASP A 362 5.74 6.93 18.91
CA ASP A 362 4.52 7.75 19.04
C ASP A 362 3.35 7.09 18.30
N PHE A 363 2.70 6.15 18.98
CA PHE A 363 1.55 5.41 18.43
C PHE A 363 0.41 6.34 17.98
N THR A 364 0.20 7.46 18.67
CA THR A 364 -0.88 8.40 18.34
C THR A 364 -0.65 9.02 16.98
N LYS A 365 0.54 9.57 16.74
CA LYS A 365 0.90 10.13 15.43
C LYS A 365 0.98 9.07 14.34
N ALA A 366 1.51 7.89 14.66
CA ALA A 366 1.55 6.77 13.73
C ALA A 366 0.13 6.43 13.21
N VAL A 367 -0.83 6.30 14.12
CA VAL A 367 -2.23 6.02 13.78
C VAL A 367 -2.90 7.18 13.04
N GLU A 368 -2.56 8.44 13.35
CA GLU A 368 -3.06 9.59 12.57
C GLU A 368 -2.69 9.49 11.09
N TRP A 369 -1.45 9.09 10.79
CA TRP A 369 -1.01 8.92 9.40
C TRP A 369 -1.65 7.71 8.73
N LEU A 370 -1.85 6.61 9.46
CA LEU A 370 -2.62 5.48 8.93
C LEU A 370 -4.06 5.87 8.58
N LYS A 371 -4.73 6.68 9.43
CA LYS A 371 -6.07 7.18 9.14
C LYS A 371 -6.13 8.08 7.91
N LYS A 372 -5.12 8.93 7.70
CA LYS A 372 -5.01 9.73 6.47
C LYS A 372 -4.79 8.84 5.26
N GLY A 373 -3.96 7.81 5.37
CA GLY A 373 -3.73 6.82 4.32
C GLY A 373 -4.99 6.01 4.00
N ASP A 374 -5.76 5.62 5.02
CA ASP A 374 -7.06 4.95 4.84
C ASP A 374 -8.08 5.85 4.10
N GLN A 375 -8.12 7.14 4.43
CA GLN A 375 -8.95 8.13 3.73
C GLN A 375 -8.51 8.35 2.27
N ALA A 376 -7.25 8.10 1.96
CA ALA A 376 -6.68 8.13 0.62
C ALA A 376 -6.72 6.76 -0.10
N ASP A 377 -7.46 5.79 0.45
CA ASP A 377 -7.61 4.42 -0.06
C ASP A 377 -6.29 3.64 -0.20
N VAL A 378 -5.32 3.92 0.67
CA VAL A 378 -4.07 3.15 0.76
C VAL A 378 -4.34 1.88 1.57
N LEU A 379 -4.56 0.75 0.90
CA LEU A 379 -4.99 -0.52 1.49
C LEU A 379 -4.09 -1.02 2.62
N GLN A 380 -2.78 -0.86 2.47
CA GLN A 380 -1.81 -1.23 3.51
C GLN A 380 -2.04 -0.44 4.81
N CYS A 381 -2.39 0.85 4.71
CA CYS A 381 -2.73 1.68 5.87
C CYS A 381 -4.05 1.21 6.50
N THR A 382 -5.07 0.93 5.68
CA THR A 382 -6.36 0.40 6.13
C THR A 382 -6.19 -0.91 6.90
N TYR A 383 -5.43 -1.86 6.34
CA TYR A 383 -5.16 -3.14 7.01
C TYR A 383 -4.33 -2.97 8.28
N GLN A 384 -3.31 -2.10 8.28
CA GLN A 384 -2.50 -1.88 9.48
C GLN A 384 -3.31 -1.26 10.65
N LEU A 385 -4.33 -0.43 10.35
CA LEU A 385 -5.24 0.10 11.36
C LEU A 385 -5.97 -1.00 12.15
N THR A 386 -6.21 -2.16 11.55
CA THR A 386 -6.84 -3.30 12.23
C THR A 386 -6.07 -3.69 13.48
N LYS A 387 -4.73 -3.80 13.38
CA LYS A 387 -3.87 -4.16 14.52
C LYS A 387 -3.96 -3.15 15.65
N HIS A 388 -4.01 -1.86 15.32
CA HIS A 388 -4.14 -0.79 16.31
C HIS A 388 -5.51 -0.80 16.99
N TYR A 389 -6.61 -1.05 16.26
CA TYR A 389 -7.93 -1.20 16.85
C TYR A 389 -8.08 -2.48 17.67
N MET A 390 -7.37 -3.54 17.33
CA MET A 390 -7.36 -4.80 18.09
C MET A 390 -6.65 -4.64 19.45
N HIS A 391 -5.46 -4.00 19.45
CA HIS A 391 -4.60 -3.92 20.63
C HIS A 391 -4.80 -2.64 21.46
N GLY A 392 -5.37 -1.59 20.89
CA GLY A 392 -5.55 -0.30 21.56
C GLY A 392 -4.29 0.57 21.53
N ASP A 393 -3.34 0.31 20.62
CA ASP A 393 -2.10 1.06 20.50
C ASP A 393 -2.32 2.39 19.76
N GLY A 394 -2.24 3.51 20.47
CA GLY A 394 -2.45 4.86 19.91
C GLY A 394 -3.91 5.22 19.59
N VAL A 395 -4.81 4.28 19.78
CA VAL A 395 -6.29 4.47 19.72
C VAL A 395 -6.93 3.57 20.77
N GLU A 396 -8.17 3.83 21.12
CA GLU A 396 -8.96 2.92 21.95
C GLU A 396 -9.26 1.64 21.16
N SER A 397 -9.15 0.48 21.82
CA SER A 397 -9.51 -0.81 21.21
C SER A 397 -10.99 -0.80 20.83
N ASP A 398 -11.28 -1.16 19.59
CA ASP A 398 -12.63 -1.09 19.02
C ASP A 398 -12.82 -2.22 17.98
N ALA A 399 -13.50 -3.28 18.44
CA ALA A 399 -13.76 -4.45 17.61
C ALA A 399 -14.59 -4.12 16.35
N ARG A 400 -15.49 -3.12 16.43
CA ARG A 400 -16.30 -2.71 15.28
C ARG A 400 -15.44 -2.03 14.22
N LYS A 401 -14.56 -1.12 14.61
CA LYS A 401 -13.63 -0.47 13.66
C LYS A 401 -12.60 -1.46 13.11
N TYR A 402 -12.15 -2.42 13.93
CA TYR A 402 -11.34 -3.53 13.47
C TYR A 402 -12.02 -4.26 12.30
N PHE A 403 -13.29 -4.67 12.50
CA PHE A 403 -14.07 -5.31 11.46
C PHE A 403 -14.28 -4.41 10.23
N GLU A 404 -14.65 -3.13 10.41
CA GLU A 404 -14.89 -2.18 9.32
C GLU A 404 -13.64 -2.00 8.43
N CYS A 405 -12.46 -1.90 9.03
CA CYS A 405 -11.18 -1.83 8.29
C CYS A 405 -10.87 -3.13 7.54
N LEU A 406 -11.06 -4.31 8.17
CA LEU A 406 -10.91 -5.59 7.49
C LEU A 406 -11.87 -5.73 6.31
N TYR A 407 -13.14 -5.38 6.51
CA TYR A 407 -14.17 -5.44 5.49
C TYR A 407 -13.81 -4.53 4.28
N LYS A 408 -13.37 -3.28 4.55
CA LYS A 408 -12.92 -2.34 3.52
C LYS A 408 -11.72 -2.92 2.74
N ALA A 409 -10.67 -3.34 3.45
CA ALA A 409 -9.46 -3.88 2.84
C ALA A 409 -9.74 -5.13 1.99
N SER A 410 -10.52 -6.07 2.52
CA SER A 410 -10.87 -7.32 1.82
C SER A 410 -11.71 -7.07 0.57
N ASN A 411 -12.69 -6.15 0.61
CA ASN A 411 -13.50 -5.84 -0.58
C ASN A 411 -12.71 -5.12 -1.68
N GLN A 412 -11.62 -4.47 -1.34
CA GLN A 412 -10.69 -3.85 -2.28
C GLN A 412 -9.58 -4.79 -2.74
N GLY A 413 -9.62 -6.07 -2.33
CA GLY A 413 -8.71 -7.10 -2.81
C GLY A 413 -7.43 -7.26 -1.99
N TYR A 414 -7.38 -6.77 -0.76
CA TYR A 414 -6.24 -7.01 0.13
C TYR A 414 -6.31 -8.43 0.70
N GLU A 415 -5.55 -9.34 0.12
CA GLU A 415 -5.66 -10.79 0.32
C GLU A 415 -5.35 -11.23 1.75
N GLU A 416 -4.42 -10.57 2.43
CA GLU A 416 -4.03 -10.87 3.80
C GLU A 416 -5.17 -10.65 4.81
N ALA A 417 -6.17 -9.83 4.46
CA ALA A 417 -7.32 -9.57 5.31
C ALA A 417 -8.43 -10.64 5.21
N TYR A 418 -8.43 -11.50 4.19
CA TYR A 418 -9.53 -12.43 3.92
C TYR A 418 -9.77 -13.41 5.07
N ASN A 419 -8.69 -14.00 5.59
CA ASN A 419 -8.79 -14.99 6.66
C ASN A 419 -9.26 -14.35 7.97
N GLU A 420 -8.72 -13.18 8.33
CA GLU A 420 -9.13 -12.45 9.52
C GLU A 420 -10.59 -11.99 9.45
N LEU A 421 -11.05 -11.56 8.27
CA LEU A 421 -12.47 -11.21 8.06
C LEU A 421 -13.39 -12.43 8.20
N GLY A 422 -12.96 -13.58 7.68
CA GLY A 422 -13.65 -14.86 7.90
C GLY A 422 -13.76 -15.19 9.40
N ASN A 423 -12.70 -14.99 10.17
CA ASN A 423 -12.70 -15.15 11.63
C ASN A 423 -13.68 -14.18 12.31
N CYS A 424 -13.74 -12.91 11.87
CA CYS A 424 -14.70 -11.94 12.42
C CYS A 424 -16.15 -12.43 12.29
N TYR A 425 -16.52 -12.93 11.13
CA TYR A 425 -17.87 -13.49 10.92
C TYR A 425 -18.07 -14.80 11.67
N ARG A 426 -17.05 -15.67 11.74
CA ARG A 426 -17.14 -16.95 12.46
C ARG A 426 -17.40 -16.77 13.95
N TYR A 427 -16.73 -15.81 14.58
CA TYR A 427 -16.76 -15.60 16.03
C TYR A 427 -17.59 -14.40 16.48
N GLY A 428 -18.13 -13.60 15.56
CA GLY A 428 -18.89 -12.40 15.88
C GLY A 428 -18.02 -11.27 16.41
N VAL A 429 -16.79 -11.10 15.89
CA VAL A 429 -15.86 -10.04 16.34
C VAL A 429 -16.16 -8.76 15.57
N GLY A 430 -16.70 -7.77 16.27
CA GLY A 430 -17.07 -6.47 15.68
C GLY A 430 -18.29 -6.51 14.74
N THR A 431 -18.89 -7.67 14.55
CA THR A 431 -20.09 -7.91 13.75
C THR A 431 -20.93 -8.99 14.40
N GLU A 432 -22.13 -9.26 13.88
CA GLU A 432 -22.89 -10.46 14.25
C GLU A 432 -22.23 -11.71 13.68
N GLN A 433 -22.37 -12.83 14.39
CA GLN A 433 -21.86 -14.12 13.92
C GLN A 433 -22.64 -14.56 12.69
N ASP A 434 -21.92 -14.86 11.60
CA ASP A 434 -22.49 -15.30 10.32
C ASP A 434 -21.60 -16.37 9.67
N GLY A 435 -22.02 -17.63 9.80
CA GLY A 435 -21.29 -18.76 9.22
C GLY A 435 -21.22 -18.72 7.70
N SER A 436 -22.26 -18.23 7.03
CA SER A 436 -22.28 -18.16 5.55
C SER A 436 -21.25 -17.17 5.03
N SER A 437 -21.21 -15.98 5.61
CA SER A 437 -20.17 -14.98 5.27
C SER A 437 -18.77 -15.48 5.64
N ALA A 438 -18.60 -16.16 6.78
CA ALA A 438 -17.31 -16.76 7.15
C ALA A 438 -16.84 -17.76 6.09
N PHE A 439 -17.73 -18.65 5.63
CA PHE A 439 -17.43 -19.62 4.59
C PHE A 439 -17.00 -18.96 3.27
N GLU A 440 -17.73 -17.94 2.80
CA GLU A 440 -17.39 -17.21 1.57
C GLU A 440 -16.00 -16.57 1.65
N TRP A 441 -15.66 -15.95 2.78
CA TRP A 441 -14.35 -15.34 2.96
C TRP A 441 -13.23 -16.35 3.10
N TYR A 442 -13.47 -17.50 3.75
CA TYR A 442 -12.48 -18.58 3.78
C TYR A 442 -12.29 -19.24 2.41
N GLN A 443 -13.31 -19.27 1.54
CA GLN A 443 -13.13 -19.70 0.15
C GLN A 443 -12.17 -18.77 -0.61
N LYS A 444 -12.30 -17.46 -0.43
CA LYS A 444 -11.34 -16.49 -1.01
C LYS A 444 -9.95 -16.65 -0.39
N ALA A 445 -9.87 -16.77 0.94
CA ALA A 445 -8.60 -16.98 1.63
C ALA A 445 -7.88 -18.26 1.18
N ALA A 446 -8.61 -19.32 0.91
CA ALA A 446 -8.06 -20.59 0.45
C ALA A 446 -7.37 -20.53 -0.93
N SER A 447 -7.69 -19.53 -1.75
CA SER A 447 -7.02 -19.31 -3.04
C SER A 447 -5.63 -18.67 -2.91
N VAL A 448 -5.34 -18.05 -1.74
CA VAL A 448 -4.14 -17.22 -1.53
C VAL A 448 -3.30 -17.64 -0.32
N SER A 449 -3.85 -18.41 0.61
CA SER A 449 -3.14 -18.80 1.83
C SER A 449 -3.44 -20.23 2.28
N ILE A 450 -2.44 -20.89 2.84
CA ILE A 450 -2.57 -22.25 3.41
C ILE A 450 -3.50 -22.24 4.62
N GLU A 451 -3.45 -21.21 5.44
CA GLU A 451 -4.34 -21.01 6.59
C GLU A 451 -5.81 -20.90 6.14
N GLY A 452 -6.06 -20.21 5.02
CA GLY A 452 -7.38 -20.14 4.40
C GLY A 452 -7.90 -21.53 3.98
N VAL A 453 -7.04 -22.37 3.40
CA VAL A 453 -7.39 -23.77 3.05
C VAL A 453 -7.78 -24.55 4.30
N TRP A 454 -7.02 -24.43 5.38
CA TRP A 454 -7.32 -25.10 6.65
C TRP A 454 -8.63 -24.60 7.27
N ASN A 455 -8.89 -23.29 7.29
CA ASN A 455 -10.14 -22.74 7.80
C ASN A 455 -11.35 -23.13 6.94
N LEU A 456 -11.18 -23.24 5.62
CA LEU A 456 -12.22 -23.78 4.74
C LEU A 456 -12.51 -25.25 5.03
N ALA A 457 -11.49 -26.07 5.33
CA ALA A 457 -11.66 -27.44 5.78
C ALA A 457 -12.47 -27.50 7.08
N ASN A 458 -12.15 -26.63 8.05
CA ASN A 458 -12.92 -26.51 9.30
C ASN A 458 -14.40 -26.18 9.04
N CYS A 459 -14.71 -25.37 8.02
CA CYS A 459 -16.10 -25.09 7.67
C CYS A 459 -16.86 -26.35 7.26
N TYR A 460 -16.23 -27.24 6.51
CA TYR A 460 -16.87 -28.52 6.11
C TYR A 460 -16.99 -29.51 7.26
N ILE A 461 -16.00 -29.65 8.14
CA ILE A 461 -16.07 -30.56 9.32
C ILE A 461 -17.16 -30.10 10.29
N TYR A 462 -17.23 -28.81 10.58
CA TYR A 462 -18.11 -28.23 11.62
C TYR A 462 -19.42 -27.68 11.07
N ALA A 463 -19.70 -27.82 9.77
CA ALA A 463 -20.89 -27.29 9.10
C ALA A 463 -21.05 -25.77 9.30
N ILE A 464 -19.94 -24.98 9.18
CA ILE A 464 -19.96 -23.52 9.33
C ILE A 464 -20.29 -22.89 7.98
N GLY A 465 -21.52 -22.39 7.84
CA GLY A 465 -22.01 -21.75 6.62
C GLY A 465 -22.15 -22.67 5.41
N THR A 466 -21.97 -23.95 5.58
CA THR A 466 -22.11 -24.98 4.54
C THR A 466 -22.66 -26.27 5.15
N GLU A 467 -23.06 -27.21 4.33
CA GLU A 467 -23.37 -28.59 4.80
C GLU A 467 -22.08 -29.32 5.21
N LYS A 468 -22.19 -30.21 6.18
CA LYS A 468 -21.08 -31.06 6.62
C LYS A 468 -20.59 -31.94 5.49
N ASP A 469 -19.29 -31.92 5.21
CA ASP A 469 -18.64 -32.76 4.21
C ASP A 469 -17.25 -33.18 4.67
N ASP A 470 -17.20 -34.30 5.41
CA ASP A 470 -15.96 -34.82 6.01
C ASP A 470 -14.92 -35.21 4.94
N LYS A 471 -15.36 -35.69 3.76
CA LYS A 471 -14.43 -36.04 2.66
C LYS A 471 -13.74 -34.83 2.09
N LYS A 472 -14.51 -33.78 1.81
CA LYS A 472 -13.98 -32.54 1.27
C LYS A 472 -13.08 -31.82 2.27
N ALA A 473 -13.43 -31.90 3.56
CA ALA A 473 -12.56 -31.37 4.62
C ALA A 473 -11.21 -32.09 4.65
N VAL A 474 -11.20 -33.41 4.57
CA VAL A 474 -9.95 -34.20 4.54
C VAL A 474 -9.10 -33.88 3.31
N GLU A 475 -9.72 -33.72 2.13
CA GLU A 475 -8.99 -33.28 0.93
C GLU A 475 -8.27 -31.95 1.15
N LEU A 476 -8.95 -30.97 1.74
CA LEU A 476 -8.38 -29.65 2.05
C LEU A 476 -7.31 -29.72 3.16
N TYR A 477 -7.58 -30.47 4.25
CA TYR A 477 -6.56 -30.70 5.28
C TYR A 477 -5.31 -31.36 4.69
N LYS A 478 -5.47 -32.32 3.79
CA LYS A 478 -4.35 -32.98 3.13
C LYS A 478 -3.54 -31.99 2.29
N MET A 479 -4.21 -31.14 1.53
CA MET A 479 -3.54 -30.07 0.75
C MET A 479 -2.70 -29.15 1.64
N ALA A 480 -3.24 -28.71 2.77
CA ALA A 480 -2.52 -27.85 3.70
C ALA A 480 -1.41 -28.59 4.47
N ALA A 481 -1.67 -29.84 4.87
CA ALA A 481 -0.72 -30.68 5.61
C ALA A 481 0.52 -31.07 4.75
N GLU A 482 0.32 -31.34 3.47
CA GLU A 482 1.39 -31.64 2.50
C GLU A 482 2.29 -30.41 2.25
N GLN A 483 1.76 -29.20 2.40
CA GLN A 483 2.54 -27.95 2.37
C GLN A 483 3.20 -27.62 3.72
N GLY A 484 3.10 -28.48 4.71
CA GLY A 484 3.78 -28.35 5.99
C GLY A 484 3.00 -27.60 7.08
N TYR A 485 1.72 -27.28 6.88
CA TYR A 485 0.95 -26.53 7.89
C TYR A 485 0.60 -27.42 9.09
N ALA A 486 1.23 -27.18 10.23
CA ALA A 486 1.13 -28.02 11.42
C ALA A 486 -0.30 -28.21 11.98
N PRO A 487 -1.18 -27.19 12.04
CA PRO A 487 -2.56 -27.38 12.43
C PRO A 487 -3.31 -28.35 11.51
N ALA A 488 -3.11 -28.27 10.18
CA ALA A 488 -3.75 -29.18 9.24
C ALA A 488 -3.20 -30.60 9.36
N GLN A 489 -1.90 -30.78 9.64
CA GLN A 489 -1.31 -32.09 9.92
C GLN A 489 -1.92 -32.72 11.16
N TYR A 490 -2.14 -31.93 12.19
CA TYR A 490 -2.81 -32.38 13.42
C TYR A 490 -4.26 -32.80 13.16
N ASP A 491 -5.05 -31.96 12.50
CA ASP A 491 -6.46 -32.25 12.21
C ASP A 491 -6.62 -33.46 11.25
N LEU A 492 -5.75 -33.55 10.24
CA LEU A 492 -5.69 -34.72 9.37
C LEU A 492 -5.36 -35.99 10.15
N GLY A 493 -4.45 -35.91 11.11
CA GLY A 493 -4.16 -37.01 12.04
C GLY A 493 -5.40 -37.42 12.85
N ILE A 494 -6.23 -36.48 13.31
CA ILE A 494 -7.51 -36.74 13.97
C ILE A 494 -8.45 -37.47 13.02
N CYS A 495 -8.60 -37.01 11.78
CA CYS A 495 -9.46 -37.65 10.79
C CYS A 495 -9.08 -39.14 10.55
N TYR A 496 -7.79 -39.44 10.36
CA TYR A 496 -7.32 -40.81 10.23
C TYR A 496 -7.49 -41.65 11.50
N ARG A 497 -7.31 -41.07 12.68
CA ARG A 497 -7.50 -41.79 13.96
C ARG A 497 -8.95 -42.16 14.20
N GLN A 498 -9.88 -41.28 13.84
CA GLN A 498 -11.32 -41.46 14.09
C GLN A 498 -12.02 -42.20 12.93
N GLY A 499 -11.54 -42.04 11.70
CA GLY A 499 -12.18 -42.49 10.47
C GLY A 499 -13.22 -41.51 9.96
N GLU A 500 -12.98 -40.19 10.13
CA GLU A 500 -13.86 -39.13 9.65
C GLU A 500 -13.42 -38.69 8.25
N GLY A 501 -14.29 -38.91 7.27
CA GLY A 501 -14.04 -38.59 5.86
C GLY A 501 -13.01 -39.47 5.15
N VAL A 502 -12.31 -40.35 5.89
CA VAL A 502 -11.35 -41.34 5.42
C VAL A 502 -11.50 -42.63 6.20
N ASP A 503 -10.99 -43.74 5.68
CA ASP A 503 -10.90 -44.97 6.44
C ASP A 503 -9.99 -44.79 7.67
N LYS A 504 -10.41 -45.39 8.79
CA LYS A 504 -9.64 -45.31 10.02
C LYS A 504 -8.29 -45.98 9.86
N ASP A 505 -7.22 -45.23 10.02
CA ASP A 505 -5.83 -45.67 9.94
C ASP A 505 -4.97 -45.00 11.01
N PRO A 506 -4.82 -45.64 12.19
CA PRO A 506 -4.03 -45.11 13.28
C PRO A 506 -2.54 -44.92 12.95
N LEU A 507 -1.97 -45.77 12.05
CA LEU A 507 -0.56 -45.62 11.67
C LEU A 507 -0.32 -44.36 10.84
N THR A 508 -1.22 -44.09 9.90
CA THR A 508 -1.20 -42.84 9.13
C THR A 508 -1.43 -41.63 10.06
N ALA A 509 -2.34 -41.76 11.06
CA ALA A 509 -2.52 -40.70 12.07
C ALA A 509 -1.22 -40.39 12.82
N ILE A 510 -0.50 -41.42 13.30
CA ILE A 510 0.80 -41.25 13.96
C ILE A 510 1.77 -40.50 13.04
N SER A 511 1.83 -40.85 11.77
CA SER A 511 2.75 -40.21 10.83
C SER A 511 2.48 -38.73 10.66
N TRP A 512 1.22 -38.30 10.67
CA TRP A 512 0.85 -36.91 10.59
C TRP A 512 1.06 -36.17 11.91
N TYR A 513 0.74 -36.80 13.04
CA TYR A 513 1.06 -36.20 14.36
C TYR A 513 2.57 -36.02 14.57
N LEU A 514 3.42 -36.95 14.09
CA LEU A 514 4.88 -36.76 14.18
C LEU A 514 5.34 -35.51 13.42
N LYS A 515 4.84 -35.31 12.20
CA LYS A 515 5.18 -34.10 11.43
C LYS A 515 4.73 -32.80 12.12
N ALA A 516 3.54 -32.81 12.72
CA ALA A 516 3.07 -31.65 13.49
C ALA A 516 3.88 -31.46 14.78
N ALA A 517 4.24 -32.54 15.47
CA ALA A 517 5.04 -32.53 16.68
C ALA A 517 6.46 -32.01 16.43
N GLU A 518 7.09 -32.36 15.32
CA GLU A 518 8.39 -31.81 14.89
C GLU A 518 8.38 -30.30 14.75
N GLN A 519 7.22 -29.71 14.48
CA GLN A 519 7.02 -28.25 14.40
C GLN A 519 6.56 -27.63 15.74
N GLY A 520 6.55 -28.39 16.83
CA GLY A 520 6.18 -27.91 18.15
C GLY A 520 4.69 -27.92 18.46
N HIS A 521 3.84 -28.62 17.68
CA HIS A 521 2.40 -28.65 17.93
C HIS A 521 2.05 -29.50 19.18
N GLY A 522 1.75 -28.84 20.30
CA GLY A 522 1.50 -29.50 21.59
C GLY A 522 0.38 -30.53 21.58
N GLY A 523 -0.76 -30.25 20.91
CA GLY A 523 -1.86 -31.20 20.79
C GLY A 523 -1.48 -32.47 20.02
N ALA A 524 -0.61 -32.38 19.00
CA ALA A 524 -0.12 -33.54 18.28
C ALA A 524 0.80 -34.41 19.17
N MET A 525 1.67 -33.77 19.96
CA MET A 525 2.48 -34.48 20.95
C MET A 525 1.62 -35.18 21.99
N ASN A 526 0.59 -34.52 22.50
CA ASN A 526 -0.36 -35.14 23.44
C ASN A 526 -1.06 -36.36 22.80
N ASN A 527 -1.54 -36.24 21.56
CA ASN A 527 -2.17 -37.36 20.86
C ASN A 527 -1.21 -38.51 20.60
N LEU A 528 0.07 -38.27 20.30
CA LEU A 528 1.10 -39.31 20.24
C LEU A 528 1.27 -40.01 21.58
N GLY A 529 1.33 -39.24 22.68
CA GLY A 529 1.33 -39.80 24.03
C GLY A 529 0.15 -40.73 24.28
N ILE A 530 -1.06 -40.31 23.97
CA ILE A 530 -2.29 -41.12 24.09
C ILE A 530 -2.20 -42.40 23.24
N MET A 531 -1.67 -42.33 22.04
CA MET A 531 -1.57 -43.52 21.15
C MET A 531 -0.58 -44.55 21.70
N TYR A 532 0.57 -44.12 22.24
CA TYR A 532 1.52 -45.03 22.88
C TYR A 532 1.05 -45.53 24.25
N ASP A 533 0.36 -44.71 25.05
CA ASP A 533 -0.17 -45.09 26.37
C ASP A 533 -1.25 -46.19 26.26
N ASN A 534 -2.10 -46.06 25.21
CA ASN A 534 -3.25 -46.97 25.03
C ASN A 534 -3.03 -48.05 23.95
N GLY A 535 -1.88 -48.08 23.27
CA GLY A 535 -1.61 -49.05 22.22
C GLY A 535 -2.50 -48.86 20.99
N ILE A 536 -2.79 -47.60 20.59
CA ILE A 536 -3.65 -47.29 19.45
C ILE A 536 -2.82 -47.32 18.16
N GLY A 537 -2.91 -48.39 17.38
CA GLY A 537 -2.15 -48.61 16.15
C GLY A 537 -0.68 -49.00 16.36
N VAL A 538 -0.24 -49.04 17.59
CA VAL A 538 1.13 -49.45 18.02
C VAL A 538 1.01 -50.24 19.31
N ASP A 539 2.06 -50.96 19.70
CA ASP A 539 2.11 -51.57 21.03
C ASP A 539 2.18 -50.50 22.14
N VAL A 540 1.63 -50.85 23.31
CA VAL A 540 1.73 -49.96 24.49
C VAL A 540 3.18 -49.73 24.84
N ASP A 541 3.55 -48.46 24.97
CA ASP A 541 4.90 -48.02 25.29
C ASP A 541 4.82 -46.77 26.21
N TYR A 542 4.83 -47.03 27.52
CA TYR A 542 4.72 -45.97 28.54
C TYR A 542 5.92 -45.00 28.55
N GLU A 543 7.11 -45.44 28.14
CA GLU A 543 8.29 -44.58 28.11
C GLU A 543 8.13 -43.54 26.96
N LYS A 544 7.66 -44.01 25.79
CA LYS A 544 7.34 -43.06 24.69
C LYS A 544 6.14 -42.19 25.01
N ALA A 545 5.09 -42.75 25.67
CA ALA A 545 3.95 -41.96 26.11
C ALA A 545 4.41 -40.82 27.04
N PHE A 546 5.23 -41.16 28.07
CA PHE A 546 5.84 -40.15 28.96
C PHE A 546 6.64 -39.09 28.19
N HIS A 547 7.49 -39.55 27.26
CA HIS A 547 8.29 -38.62 26.45
C HIS A 547 7.41 -37.60 25.69
N TYR A 548 6.38 -38.05 24.99
CA TYR A 548 5.50 -37.17 24.21
C TYR A 548 4.61 -36.29 25.10
N TYR A 549 4.10 -36.80 26.22
CA TYR A 549 3.36 -35.97 27.17
C TYR A 549 4.25 -34.89 27.79
N LYS A 550 5.52 -35.20 28.05
CA LYS A 550 6.48 -34.22 28.55
C LYS A 550 6.74 -33.12 27.53
N LEU A 551 6.98 -33.47 26.26
CA LEU A 551 7.12 -32.49 25.18
C LEU A 551 5.86 -31.64 25.05
N SER A 552 4.68 -32.24 25.09
CA SER A 552 3.39 -31.53 25.03
C SER A 552 3.23 -30.56 26.21
N ALA A 553 3.50 -31.00 27.43
CA ALA A 553 3.42 -30.16 28.62
C ALA A 553 4.38 -28.97 28.58
N GLU A 554 5.60 -29.17 28.07
CA GLU A 554 6.61 -28.12 27.89
C GLU A 554 6.19 -27.05 26.87
N THR A 555 5.29 -27.37 25.90
CA THR A 555 4.68 -26.35 25.03
C THR A 555 3.59 -25.51 25.71
N GLY A 556 3.21 -25.87 26.94
CA GLY A 556 2.08 -25.28 27.65
C GLY A 556 0.74 -25.92 27.33
N ASN A 557 0.70 -27.05 26.59
CA ASN A 557 -0.55 -27.72 26.29
C ASN A 557 -1.19 -28.30 27.56
N MET A 558 -2.41 -27.88 27.86
CA MET A 558 -3.12 -28.17 29.10
C MET A 558 -3.38 -29.68 29.31
N GLU A 559 -3.81 -30.39 28.26
CA GLU A 559 -4.05 -31.82 28.31
C GLU A 559 -2.73 -32.60 28.48
N GLY A 560 -1.65 -32.14 27.83
CA GLY A 560 -0.31 -32.72 27.99
C GLY A 560 0.24 -32.55 29.41
N GLN A 561 0.00 -31.41 30.05
CA GLN A 561 0.38 -31.16 31.44
C GLN A 561 -0.40 -32.09 32.40
N PHE A 562 -1.70 -32.25 32.17
CA PHE A 562 -2.49 -33.22 32.94
C PHE A 562 -1.97 -34.66 32.76
N CYS A 563 -1.79 -35.12 31.54
CA CYS A 563 -1.32 -36.47 31.25
C CYS A 563 0.08 -36.72 31.83
N LEU A 564 0.98 -35.75 31.76
CA LEU A 564 2.29 -35.85 32.37
C LEU A 564 2.20 -35.93 33.91
N GLY A 565 1.34 -35.15 34.54
CA GLY A 565 1.02 -35.24 35.95
C GLY A 565 0.53 -36.60 36.36
N ASP A 566 -0.37 -37.21 35.59
CA ASP A 566 -0.91 -38.54 35.82
C ASP A 566 0.15 -39.65 35.64
N MET A 567 1.07 -39.49 34.67
CA MET A 567 2.21 -40.41 34.52
C MET A 567 3.12 -40.39 35.76
N TYR A 568 3.46 -39.23 36.32
CA TYR A 568 4.19 -39.11 37.56
C TYR A 568 3.40 -39.63 38.77
N PHE A 569 2.11 -39.36 38.83
CA PHE A 569 1.23 -39.83 39.92
C PHE A 569 1.12 -41.34 39.97
N SER A 570 0.97 -41.97 38.78
CA SER A 570 0.79 -43.42 38.68
C SER A 570 2.11 -44.20 38.61
N GLY A 571 3.25 -43.56 38.31
CA GLY A 571 4.51 -44.23 38.05
C GLY A 571 4.56 -45.02 36.75
N ARG A 572 3.77 -44.62 35.74
CA ARG A 572 3.75 -45.24 34.41
C ARG A 572 4.81 -44.63 33.50
N GLY A 573 5.75 -45.45 33.00
CA GLY A 573 6.82 -45.00 32.11
C GLY A 573 7.88 -44.09 32.76
N VAL A 574 7.74 -43.79 34.05
CA VAL A 574 8.62 -42.97 34.85
C VAL A 574 8.53 -43.43 36.31
N GLU A 575 9.55 -43.13 37.12
CA GLU A 575 9.49 -43.35 38.56
C GLU A 575 8.38 -42.48 39.18
N GLN A 576 7.56 -43.08 40.06
CA GLN A 576 6.46 -42.36 40.72
C GLN A 576 6.98 -41.16 41.52
N ASN A 577 6.41 -39.99 41.28
CA ASN A 577 6.78 -38.77 41.95
C ASN A 577 5.58 -37.85 42.15
N TYR A 578 5.00 -37.87 43.34
CA TYR A 578 3.82 -37.07 43.66
C TYR A 578 4.09 -35.56 43.69
N GLU A 579 5.30 -35.11 44.00
CA GLU A 579 5.64 -33.68 44.00
C GLU A 579 5.64 -33.13 42.57
N GLU A 580 6.25 -33.85 41.63
CA GLU A 580 6.19 -33.49 40.20
C GLU A 580 4.76 -33.61 39.66
N ALA A 581 4.00 -34.64 40.07
CA ALA A 581 2.58 -34.77 39.66
C ALA A 581 1.76 -33.53 40.07
N VAL A 582 1.87 -33.11 41.32
CA VAL A 582 1.17 -31.92 41.85
C VAL A 582 1.57 -30.64 41.10
N LYS A 583 2.85 -30.49 40.77
CA LYS A 583 3.35 -29.35 40.01
C LYS A 583 2.64 -29.26 38.65
N TRP A 584 2.63 -30.34 37.87
CA TRP A 584 2.00 -30.37 36.55
C TRP A 584 0.47 -30.26 36.61
N PHE A 585 -0.16 -30.87 37.61
CA PHE A 585 -1.60 -30.68 37.83
C PHE A 585 -1.95 -29.21 38.15
N LYS A 586 -1.09 -28.48 38.89
CA LYS A 586 -1.29 -27.04 39.14
C LYS A 586 -1.21 -26.22 37.87
N GLU A 587 -0.19 -26.46 37.04
CA GLU A 587 -0.05 -25.77 35.74
C GLU A 587 -1.27 -25.98 34.84
N ALA A 588 -1.78 -27.22 34.77
CA ALA A 588 -2.99 -27.51 33.99
C ALA A 588 -4.26 -26.92 34.62
N ALA A 589 -4.38 -26.97 35.94
CA ALA A 589 -5.52 -26.42 36.68
C ALA A 589 -5.61 -24.88 36.54
N GLU A 590 -4.47 -24.18 36.53
CA GLU A 590 -4.40 -22.74 36.28
C GLU A 590 -4.95 -22.36 34.88
N GLN A 591 -4.79 -23.24 33.91
CA GLN A 591 -5.38 -23.08 32.58
C GLN A 591 -6.85 -23.49 32.52
N GLY A 592 -7.37 -24.08 33.59
CA GLY A 592 -8.80 -24.43 33.70
C GLY A 592 -9.12 -25.90 33.49
N GLU A 593 -8.12 -26.81 33.49
CA GLU A 593 -8.31 -28.24 33.25
C GLU A 593 -9.00 -28.91 34.46
N PRO A 594 -10.22 -29.46 34.31
CA PRO A 594 -11.02 -29.91 35.47
C PRO A 594 -10.57 -31.27 36.05
N ASP A 595 -9.99 -32.17 35.26
CA ASP A 595 -9.42 -33.44 35.75
C ASP A 595 -8.22 -33.15 36.65
N SER A 596 -7.38 -32.19 36.30
CA SER A 596 -6.23 -31.74 37.11
C SER A 596 -6.69 -31.15 38.44
N MET A 597 -7.75 -30.32 38.44
CA MET A 597 -8.34 -29.80 39.69
C MET A 597 -8.83 -30.92 40.59
N PHE A 598 -9.49 -31.90 40.03
CA PHE A 598 -9.96 -33.06 40.78
C PHE A 598 -8.80 -33.88 41.38
N HIS A 599 -7.74 -34.11 40.60
CA HIS A 599 -6.53 -34.79 41.09
C HIS A 599 -5.78 -34.01 42.17
N LEU A 600 -5.75 -32.68 42.06
CA LEU A 600 -5.23 -31.80 43.13
C LEU A 600 -6.07 -31.95 44.40
N ALA A 601 -7.39 -32.02 44.31
CA ALA A 601 -8.23 -32.27 45.47
C ALA A 601 -7.88 -33.61 46.14
N ILE A 602 -7.60 -34.67 45.35
CA ILE A 602 -7.13 -35.96 45.90
C ILE A 602 -5.78 -35.82 46.57
N CYS A 603 -4.81 -35.11 45.91
CA CYS A 603 -3.47 -34.91 46.45
C CYS A 603 -3.50 -34.16 47.80
N TYR A 604 -4.32 -33.12 47.92
CA TYR A 604 -4.47 -32.36 49.20
C TYR A 604 -5.27 -33.14 50.24
N HIS A 605 -6.18 -34.03 49.83
CA HIS A 605 -6.92 -34.88 50.77
C HIS A 605 -6.01 -35.94 51.42
N ASP A 606 -5.21 -36.63 50.60
CA ASP A 606 -4.43 -37.83 51.02
C ASP A 606 -2.96 -37.47 51.36
N GLY A 607 -2.52 -36.24 51.08
CA GLY A 607 -1.14 -35.82 51.34
C GLY A 607 -0.13 -36.30 50.29
N PHE A 608 -0.56 -36.55 49.04
CA PHE A 608 0.31 -36.98 47.96
C PHE A 608 1.12 -35.78 47.40
N GLY A 609 2.40 -35.72 47.72
CA GLY A 609 3.33 -34.68 47.25
C GLY A 609 3.08 -33.27 47.83
N VAL A 610 2.12 -33.13 48.72
CA VAL A 610 1.73 -31.89 49.39
C VAL A 610 1.25 -32.19 50.80
N GLU A 611 1.26 -31.20 51.72
CA GLU A 611 0.63 -31.33 53.00
C GLU A 611 -0.91 -31.39 52.87
N VAL A 612 -1.56 -32.15 53.73
CA VAL A 612 -3.03 -32.27 53.77
C VAL A 612 -3.66 -30.92 54.06
N ASP A 613 -4.56 -30.46 53.18
CA ASP A 613 -5.30 -29.21 53.35
C ASP A 613 -6.76 -29.34 52.88
N GLN A 614 -7.66 -29.48 53.84
CA GLN A 614 -9.10 -29.65 53.57
C GLN A 614 -9.74 -28.42 52.92
N ASN A 615 -9.19 -27.20 53.08
CA ASN A 615 -9.71 -26.02 52.43
C ASN A 615 -9.40 -26.07 50.93
N LEU A 616 -8.20 -26.50 50.56
CA LEU A 616 -7.81 -26.69 49.16
C LEU A 616 -8.54 -27.87 48.53
N VAL A 617 -8.84 -28.93 49.25
CA VAL A 617 -9.71 -30.02 48.76
C VAL A 617 -11.07 -29.46 48.31
N VAL A 618 -11.73 -28.71 49.21
CA VAL A 618 -13.02 -28.14 48.92
C VAL A 618 -12.94 -27.11 47.78
N HIS A 619 -11.88 -26.29 47.75
CA HIS A 619 -11.65 -25.32 46.68
C HIS A 619 -11.56 -25.98 45.31
N TYR A 620 -10.66 -26.94 45.13
CA TYR A 620 -10.44 -27.60 43.86
C TYR A 620 -11.62 -28.48 43.43
N LEU A 621 -12.33 -29.12 44.36
CA LEU A 621 -13.57 -29.85 44.03
C LEU A 621 -14.64 -28.90 43.43
N TYR A 622 -14.83 -27.71 44.04
CA TYR A 622 -15.82 -26.77 43.49
C TYR A 622 -15.34 -26.12 42.17
N GLU A 623 -14.05 -25.85 42.04
CA GLU A 623 -13.51 -25.34 40.77
C GLU A 623 -13.71 -26.35 39.61
N ALA A 624 -13.50 -27.64 39.86
CA ALA A 624 -13.79 -28.69 38.89
C ALA A 624 -15.29 -28.84 38.61
N ALA A 625 -16.12 -28.84 39.68
CA ALA A 625 -17.57 -28.98 39.54
C ALA A 625 -18.23 -27.80 38.81
N ASP A 626 -17.78 -26.57 39.05
CA ASP A 626 -18.25 -25.35 38.37
C ASP A 626 -17.94 -25.38 36.85
N ARG A 627 -16.96 -26.19 36.43
CA ARG A 627 -16.62 -26.49 35.03
C ARG A 627 -17.34 -27.76 34.48
N GLY A 628 -18.26 -28.32 35.28
CA GLY A 628 -19.09 -29.45 34.85
C GLY A 628 -18.43 -30.83 35.00
N PHE A 629 -17.32 -30.93 35.78
CA PHE A 629 -16.67 -32.23 35.98
C PHE A 629 -17.51 -33.13 36.88
N GLN A 630 -18.12 -34.16 36.28
CA GLN A 630 -19.13 -34.96 36.94
C GLN A 630 -18.64 -35.66 38.22
N ARG A 631 -17.41 -36.21 38.22
CA ARG A 631 -16.84 -36.87 39.40
C ARG A 631 -16.72 -35.93 40.60
N ALA A 632 -16.34 -34.67 40.38
CA ALA A 632 -16.29 -33.67 41.46
C ALA A 632 -17.68 -33.35 41.98
N ILE A 633 -18.67 -33.21 41.08
CA ILE A 633 -20.09 -32.98 41.43
C ILE A 633 -20.61 -34.15 42.30
N ASP A 634 -20.33 -35.41 41.91
CA ASP A 634 -20.75 -36.59 42.63
C ASP A 634 -20.13 -36.65 44.04
N VAL A 635 -18.80 -36.42 44.15
CA VAL A 635 -18.10 -36.35 45.45
C VAL A 635 -18.68 -35.27 46.38
N ILE A 636 -18.98 -34.08 45.84
CA ILE A 636 -19.59 -32.99 46.63
C ILE A 636 -20.97 -33.39 47.13
N ASN A 637 -21.81 -33.98 46.29
CA ASN A 637 -23.17 -34.36 46.61
C ASN A 637 -23.21 -35.55 47.61
N ASP A 638 -22.44 -36.59 47.38
CA ASP A 638 -22.41 -37.79 48.21
C ASP A 638 -21.93 -37.49 49.63
N ASN A 639 -20.89 -36.63 49.73
CA ASN A 639 -20.30 -36.25 51.03
C ASN A 639 -20.97 -35.01 51.62
N LYS A 640 -21.97 -34.39 50.97
CA LYS A 640 -22.66 -33.16 51.39
C LYS A 640 -21.68 -32.04 51.76
N ILE A 641 -20.65 -31.85 50.95
CA ILE A 641 -19.62 -30.85 51.17
C ILE A 641 -20.24 -29.45 51.04
N PRO A 642 -20.16 -28.60 52.07
CA PRO A 642 -20.74 -27.23 51.97
C PRO A 642 -19.89 -26.34 51.03
N ARG A 643 -20.58 -25.53 50.23
CA ARG A 643 -19.88 -24.56 49.37
C ARG A 643 -19.19 -23.50 50.25
N PRO A 644 -17.91 -23.24 50.06
CA PRO A 644 -17.21 -22.20 50.81
C PRO A 644 -17.86 -20.84 50.53
N ILE A 645 -18.09 -20.07 51.60
CA ILE A 645 -18.59 -18.72 51.47
C ILE A 645 -17.48 -17.91 50.77
N LYS A 646 -17.73 -17.43 49.54
CA LYS A 646 -16.80 -16.50 48.87
C LYS A 646 -16.64 -15.26 49.74
N ASN A 647 -15.54 -15.15 50.49
CA ASN A 647 -15.16 -13.88 51.05
C ASN A 647 -14.89 -12.94 49.89
N ILE A 648 -15.88 -12.06 49.62
CA ILE A 648 -15.73 -10.93 48.73
C ILE A 648 -14.61 -10.06 49.30
N LYS A 649 -13.44 -10.12 48.73
CA LYS A 649 -12.38 -9.13 48.91
C LYS A 649 -12.18 -8.33 47.63
#